data_b4156f10c9f2659dc93d8ae52371fc17
#
_entry.id   b4156f10c9f2659dc93d8ae52371fc17
#
_cell.length_a   1.000
_cell.length_b   1.000
_cell.length_c   1.000
_cell.angle_alpha   90.00
_cell.angle_beta   90.00
_cell.angle_gamma   90.00
#
_symmetry.space_group_name_H-M   'P 1'
#
loop_
_entity.id
_entity.type
_entity.pdbx_description
1 polymer ?
#
loop_
_entity_poly.entity_id
_entity_poly.type
_entity_poly.pdbx_seq_one_letter_code
_entity_poly.pdbx_strand_id
1 'polypeptide(L)'
;MSNTNLKQDINTALNNDNLKGALGRFGEAYPIAREKAYEGKDFEVIREQIAKAKSYAAENMEKLAAQFAANAEKAGAIVFRAKSAQEARDYIVKVAKDNNVKSIIKSKSMASEEIHLNSHLNKEGISDVAESDLGEWIIQLCGQRPSHMVMPAIHMTRGEVAEVFSKEVKENLEPDIPKLVKVARENLRNKFLKAEMGISGANIAVAETGTIVMCTNEGNGRLTTTVPPVHVVLVGLEKIVANFKDIGPILEALPRSATGQKLTSYVTMMTGPASAVGMDGEIIENKQMHIVMLDNGRTEMRNDPVFKQALQCIRCASCLNVCPVFQQVGGHVYGDVYTGGIGTILTAFFNSFDKAGELQNLCLRCERCKAFCPGKIDLPSLIVELRRRTVKKDGLPTGQKLILEKVLTNRKLFHSLIRAGSVVQKPFVKGNMIRHLPMFFSGLTEGRSLPAVAATPLRDKVGHQVPEGKAKAKVGFFAGCLGDFVYPEQGEAAYKVLGKMGMEVVFPQEQSCCGIPASQMGAPEVSVKLAKQNLEAFEKEKVDYVISLCPTCVEVLKHHFVEHLKDDPAWKGRAEKFAAKVVDFASFVAKHGQELKYDRINTSVTYHDSCHMKRALGVWKEPRELLDKAGANLIEMKGCDECCGFGGSYSIKMADISKAILDKKITNIEASGAQMVALDCPGCKMQISGGLDNKGNNLPVKHTAELLAEAIKE
;
A
#
# COMPACT_ATOMS: atom_id res chain seq x y z
N MET A 1 -11.51 -6.87 19.54
CA MET A 1 -12.25 -7.83 18.70
C MET A 1 -11.31 -8.99 18.43
N SER A 2 -11.73 -10.23 18.67
CA SER A 2 -10.89 -11.42 18.52
C SER A 2 -10.57 -11.73 17.04
N ASN A 3 -9.46 -12.44 16.75
CA ASN A 3 -9.05 -12.88 15.40
C ASN A 3 -10.16 -13.64 14.62
N THR A 4 -11.15 -14.19 15.30
CA THR A 4 -12.33 -14.83 14.71
C THR A 4 -13.20 -13.84 13.94
N ASN A 5 -13.24 -12.57 14.34
CA ASN A 5 -14.07 -11.56 13.71
C ASN A 5 -13.45 -11.09 12.37
N LEU A 6 -12.12 -10.87 12.31
CA LEU A 6 -11.44 -10.39 11.09
C LEU A 6 -11.58 -11.40 9.93
N LYS A 7 -11.47 -12.71 10.20
CA LYS A 7 -11.64 -13.73 9.15
C LYS A 7 -13.08 -13.77 8.62
N GLN A 8 -14.05 -13.63 9.50
CA GLN A 8 -15.47 -13.58 9.12
C GLN A 8 -15.77 -12.32 8.30
N ASP A 9 -15.24 -11.16 8.71
CA ASP A 9 -15.39 -9.89 8.00
C ASP A 9 -14.77 -9.95 6.59
N ILE A 10 -13.59 -10.57 6.46
CA ILE A 10 -12.95 -10.83 5.16
C ILE A 10 -13.87 -11.66 4.27
N ASN A 11 -14.38 -12.79 4.77
CA ASN A 11 -15.25 -13.67 4.00
C ASN A 11 -16.55 -12.96 3.59
N THR A 12 -17.16 -12.19 4.48
CA THR A 12 -18.34 -11.38 4.16
C THR A 12 -18.07 -10.38 3.05
N ALA A 13 -16.94 -9.66 3.13
CA ALA A 13 -16.55 -8.70 2.10
C ALA A 13 -16.25 -9.36 0.75
N LEU A 14 -15.55 -10.50 0.76
CA LEU A 14 -15.22 -11.26 -0.45
C LEU A 14 -16.45 -11.89 -1.13
N ASN A 15 -17.56 -12.07 -0.43
CA ASN A 15 -18.82 -12.58 -0.97
C ASN A 15 -19.84 -11.46 -1.27
N ASN A 16 -19.46 -10.20 -1.09
CA ASN A 16 -20.32 -9.05 -1.42
C ASN A 16 -20.02 -8.55 -2.85
N ASP A 17 -20.88 -8.92 -3.79
CA ASP A 17 -20.71 -8.57 -5.22
C ASP A 17 -20.89 -7.06 -5.46
N ASN A 18 -21.73 -6.37 -4.69
CA ASN A 18 -21.90 -4.92 -4.76
C ASN A 18 -20.59 -4.21 -4.41
N LEU A 19 -19.97 -4.59 -3.30
CA LEU A 19 -18.68 -4.07 -2.86
C LEU A 19 -17.60 -4.32 -3.92
N LYS A 20 -17.48 -5.58 -4.39
CA LYS A 20 -16.51 -5.94 -5.45
C LYS A 20 -16.73 -5.12 -6.73
N GLY A 21 -17.97 -4.99 -7.16
CA GLY A 21 -18.32 -4.22 -8.35
C GLY A 21 -17.98 -2.73 -8.22
N ALA A 22 -18.25 -2.13 -7.07
CA ALA A 22 -17.96 -0.71 -6.80
C ALA A 22 -16.45 -0.46 -6.74
N LEU A 23 -15.73 -1.21 -5.90
CA LEU A 23 -14.28 -1.06 -5.73
C LEU A 23 -13.49 -1.47 -6.99
N GLY A 24 -13.95 -2.50 -7.71
CA GLY A 24 -13.33 -2.95 -8.96
C GLY A 24 -13.37 -1.87 -10.04
N ARG A 25 -14.56 -1.32 -10.33
CA ARG A 25 -14.71 -0.23 -11.31
C ARG A 25 -13.84 0.98 -10.98
N PHE A 26 -13.84 1.39 -9.71
CA PHE A 26 -13.02 2.51 -9.26
C PHE A 26 -11.53 2.19 -9.36
N GLY A 27 -11.09 1.00 -8.90
CA GLY A 27 -9.70 0.56 -8.94
C GLY A 27 -9.11 0.46 -10.35
N GLU A 28 -9.95 0.20 -11.36
CA GLU A 28 -9.55 0.19 -12.78
C GLU A 28 -9.50 1.59 -13.39
N ALA A 29 -10.47 2.44 -13.08
CA ALA A 29 -10.57 3.80 -13.64
C ALA A 29 -9.55 4.77 -13.00
N TYR A 30 -9.27 4.63 -11.72
CA TYR A 30 -8.45 5.58 -10.97
C TYR A 30 -7.00 5.72 -11.48
N PRO A 31 -6.22 4.66 -11.76
CA PRO A 31 -4.85 4.82 -12.27
C PRO A 31 -4.81 5.61 -13.57
N ILE A 32 -5.75 5.36 -14.49
CA ILE A 32 -5.86 6.03 -15.79
C ILE A 32 -6.22 7.51 -15.59
N ALA A 33 -7.23 7.81 -14.76
CA ALA A 33 -7.66 9.18 -14.47
C ALA A 33 -6.52 9.96 -13.79
N ARG A 34 -5.79 9.31 -12.86
CA ARG A 34 -4.65 9.92 -12.17
C ARG A 34 -3.50 10.23 -13.13
N GLU A 35 -3.13 9.31 -14.00
CA GLU A 35 -2.08 9.52 -15.01
C GLU A 35 -2.41 10.72 -15.89
N LYS A 36 -3.64 10.77 -16.42
CA LYS A 36 -4.15 11.91 -17.20
C LYS A 36 -4.16 13.24 -16.39
N ALA A 37 -4.43 13.17 -15.08
CA ALA A 37 -4.43 14.35 -14.25
C ALA A 37 -3.00 14.90 -13.99
N TYR A 38 -1.99 14.05 -14.01
CA TYR A 38 -0.58 14.43 -13.90
C TYR A 38 0.10 14.70 -15.25
N GLU A 39 -0.61 14.58 -16.38
CA GLU A 39 -0.05 14.89 -17.69
C GLU A 39 0.56 16.30 -17.74
N GLY A 40 1.81 16.41 -18.24
CA GLY A 40 2.58 17.64 -18.25
C GLY A 40 3.12 18.11 -16.89
N LYS A 41 3.07 17.25 -15.85
CA LYS A 41 3.62 17.51 -14.52
C LYS A 41 4.65 16.45 -14.15
N ASP A 42 5.72 16.89 -13.52
CA ASP A 42 6.69 15.98 -12.92
C ASP A 42 6.23 15.59 -11.50
N PHE A 43 5.71 14.38 -11.39
CA PHE A 43 5.23 13.85 -10.10
C PHE A 43 6.35 13.70 -9.07
N GLU A 44 7.58 13.36 -9.48
CA GLU A 44 8.71 13.22 -8.56
C GLU A 44 9.10 14.55 -7.95
N VAL A 45 9.11 15.63 -8.73
CA VAL A 45 9.37 16.98 -8.23
C VAL A 45 8.30 17.42 -7.23
N ILE A 46 7.01 17.21 -7.56
CA ILE A 46 5.90 17.60 -6.68
C ILE A 46 5.97 16.83 -5.36
N ARG A 47 6.18 15.51 -5.40
CA ARG A 47 6.23 14.68 -4.17
C ARG A 47 7.46 14.99 -3.31
N GLU A 48 8.58 15.41 -3.92
CA GLU A 48 9.77 15.85 -3.19
C GLU A 48 9.49 17.15 -2.43
N GLN A 49 8.85 18.12 -3.08
CA GLN A 49 8.45 19.37 -2.45
C GLN A 49 7.51 19.14 -1.26
N ILE A 50 6.51 18.27 -1.42
CA ILE A 50 5.58 17.91 -0.34
C ILE A 50 6.33 17.23 0.81
N ALA A 51 7.16 16.23 0.51
CA ALA A 51 7.92 15.51 1.52
C ALA A 51 8.84 16.46 2.31
N LYS A 52 9.54 17.38 1.64
CA LYS A 52 10.40 18.38 2.26
C LYS A 52 9.61 19.33 3.18
N ALA A 53 8.50 19.90 2.70
CA ALA A 53 7.67 20.81 3.49
C ALA A 53 7.07 20.12 4.71
N LYS A 54 6.54 18.89 4.52
CA LYS A 54 5.91 18.12 5.59
C LYS A 54 6.91 17.55 6.60
N SER A 55 8.08 17.12 6.16
CA SER A 55 9.16 16.67 7.05
C SER A 55 9.64 17.82 7.94
N TYR A 56 9.90 18.99 7.34
CA TYR A 56 10.27 20.19 8.09
C TYR A 56 9.20 20.55 9.13
N ALA A 57 7.91 20.49 8.74
CA ALA A 57 6.82 20.79 9.64
C ALA A 57 6.72 19.76 10.79
N ALA A 58 6.92 18.48 10.51
CA ALA A 58 6.96 17.45 11.55
C ALA A 58 8.11 17.65 12.53
N GLU A 59 9.31 17.97 12.06
CA GLU A 59 10.48 18.22 12.91
C GLU A 59 10.30 19.45 13.80
N ASN A 60 9.62 20.49 13.29
CA ASN A 60 9.37 21.76 13.99
C ASN A 60 7.94 21.89 14.53
N MET A 61 7.24 20.79 14.75
CA MET A 61 5.80 20.75 15.04
C MET A 61 5.37 21.70 16.17
N GLU A 62 6.03 21.68 17.31
CA GLU A 62 5.69 22.54 18.45
C GLU A 62 5.88 24.04 18.17
N LYS A 63 7.01 24.39 17.53
CA LYS A 63 7.30 25.77 17.13
C LYS A 63 6.25 26.29 16.17
N LEU A 64 5.92 25.50 15.14
CA LEU A 64 4.96 25.89 14.12
C LEU A 64 3.52 25.92 14.68
N ALA A 65 3.19 25.03 15.61
CA ALA A 65 1.92 25.05 16.30
C ALA A 65 1.73 26.32 17.15
N ALA A 66 2.77 26.73 17.89
CA ALA A 66 2.73 27.98 18.65
C ALA A 66 2.65 29.21 17.72
N GLN A 67 3.40 29.24 16.64
CA GLN A 67 3.35 30.31 15.64
C GLN A 67 1.96 30.41 14.99
N PHE A 68 1.38 29.26 14.59
CA PHE A 68 0.05 29.20 14.02
C PHE A 68 -0.99 29.77 14.99
N ALA A 69 -0.97 29.32 16.26
CA ALA A 69 -1.90 29.79 17.26
C ALA A 69 -1.84 31.31 17.44
N ALA A 70 -0.64 31.86 17.64
CA ALA A 70 -0.46 33.30 17.81
C ALA A 70 -0.96 34.14 16.63
N ASN A 71 -0.70 33.66 15.38
CA ASN A 71 -1.15 34.37 14.18
C ASN A 71 -2.67 34.23 13.96
N ALA A 72 -3.26 33.08 14.27
CA ALA A 72 -4.71 32.87 14.21
C ALA A 72 -5.45 33.74 15.26
N GLU A 73 -4.93 33.81 16.49
CA GLU A 73 -5.47 34.66 17.56
C GLU A 73 -5.37 36.16 17.19
N LYS A 74 -4.25 36.58 16.62
CA LYS A 74 -4.09 37.93 16.09
C LYS A 74 -5.11 38.28 15.00
N ALA A 75 -5.55 37.28 14.24
CA ALA A 75 -6.60 37.43 13.21
C ALA A 75 -8.03 37.30 13.80
N GLY A 76 -8.20 37.19 15.09
CA GLY A 76 -9.50 37.16 15.79
C GLY A 76 -10.07 35.76 16.03
N ALA A 77 -9.34 34.69 15.78
CA ALA A 77 -9.78 33.33 16.15
C ALA A 77 -9.50 33.05 17.64
N ILE A 78 -10.27 32.12 18.22
CA ILE A 78 -10.04 31.58 19.56
C ILE A 78 -9.38 30.22 19.38
N VAL A 79 -8.13 30.06 19.87
CA VAL A 79 -7.37 28.83 19.69
C VAL A 79 -7.34 27.98 20.96
N PHE A 80 -7.65 26.70 20.83
CA PHE A 80 -7.55 25.71 21.89
C PHE A 80 -6.63 24.56 21.47
N ARG A 81 -5.67 24.21 22.32
CA ARG A 81 -4.76 23.07 22.08
C ARG A 81 -5.25 21.87 22.88
N ALA A 82 -5.77 20.86 22.21
CA ALA A 82 -6.22 19.61 22.79
C ALA A 82 -5.12 18.55 22.71
N LYS A 83 -4.71 18.02 23.85
CA LYS A 83 -3.72 16.92 23.94
C LYS A 83 -4.32 15.57 23.61
N SER A 84 -5.61 15.41 23.84
CA SER A 84 -6.34 14.14 23.64
C SER A 84 -7.66 14.35 22.91
N ALA A 85 -8.23 13.24 22.40
CA ALA A 85 -9.57 13.22 21.84
C ALA A 85 -10.63 13.71 22.84
N GLN A 86 -10.47 13.38 24.13
CA GLN A 86 -11.41 13.80 25.18
C GLN A 86 -11.41 15.31 25.37
N GLU A 87 -10.22 15.93 25.54
CA GLU A 87 -10.11 17.37 25.67
C GLU A 87 -10.71 18.13 24.48
N ALA A 88 -10.51 17.62 23.26
CA ALA A 88 -11.09 18.22 22.05
C ALA A 88 -12.63 18.16 22.07
N ARG A 89 -13.19 17.01 22.43
CA ARG A 89 -14.65 16.83 22.54
C ARG A 89 -15.24 17.74 23.59
N ASP A 90 -14.65 17.75 24.78
CA ASP A 90 -15.15 18.56 25.92
C ASP A 90 -15.14 20.04 25.59
N TYR A 91 -14.09 20.53 24.93
CA TYR A 91 -14.02 21.92 24.48
C TYR A 91 -15.10 22.25 23.44
N ILE A 92 -15.33 21.39 22.44
CA ILE A 92 -16.35 21.60 21.41
C ILE A 92 -17.75 21.62 22.04
N VAL A 93 -18.05 20.73 23.01
CA VAL A 93 -19.29 20.70 23.74
C VAL A 93 -19.45 21.96 24.58
N LYS A 94 -18.37 22.41 25.25
CA LYS A 94 -18.40 23.67 26.01
C LYS A 94 -18.75 24.84 25.11
N VAL A 95 -18.09 25.00 23.94
CA VAL A 95 -18.41 26.08 22.99
C VAL A 95 -19.87 26.00 22.54
N ALA A 96 -20.42 24.81 22.29
CA ALA A 96 -21.81 24.63 21.91
C ALA A 96 -22.77 25.05 23.05
N LYS A 97 -22.50 24.64 24.28
CA LYS A 97 -23.33 25.00 25.47
C LYS A 97 -23.26 26.50 25.78
N ASP A 98 -22.08 27.11 25.75
CA ASP A 98 -21.86 28.54 26.01
C ASP A 98 -22.62 29.43 24.99
N ASN A 99 -22.85 28.93 23.76
CA ASN A 99 -23.59 29.62 22.71
C ASN A 99 -25.03 29.10 22.51
N ASN A 100 -25.56 28.31 23.46
CA ASN A 100 -26.90 27.71 23.41
C ASN A 100 -27.23 26.96 22.12
N VAL A 101 -26.22 26.32 21.49
CA VAL A 101 -26.34 25.61 20.23
C VAL A 101 -27.20 24.36 20.36
N LYS A 102 -28.22 24.23 19.52
CA LYS A 102 -29.11 23.06 19.42
C LYS A 102 -28.92 22.29 18.12
N SER A 103 -28.53 22.99 17.05
CA SER A 103 -28.33 22.42 15.73
C SER A 103 -26.92 22.69 15.18
N ILE A 104 -26.29 21.64 14.67
CA ILE A 104 -24.92 21.67 14.13
C ILE A 104 -24.93 21.16 12.70
N ILE A 105 -24.26 21.89 11.80
CA ILE A 105 -23.91 21.40 10.47
C ILE A 105 -22.41 21.09 10.42
N LYS A 106 -22.01 19.89 9.98
CA LYS A 106 -20.62 19.45 9.97
C LYS A 106 -20.15 19.17 8.54
N SER A 107 -19.04 19.77 8.14
CA SER A 107 -18.38 19.36 6.91
C SER A 107 -17.52 18.13 7.16
N LYS A 108 -17.34 17.29 6.14
CA LYS A 108 -16.52 16.09 6.19
C LYS A 108 -15.18 16.36 6.88
N SER A 109 -14.89 15.63 7.95
CA SER A 109 -13.65 15.74 8.70
C SER A 109 -13.22 14.42 9.29
N MET A 110 -12.13 13.84 8.79
CA MET A 110 -11.57 12.62 9.38
C MET A 110 -11.09 12.83 10.83
N ALA A 111 -10.73 14.06 11.23
CA ALA A 111 -10.36 14.35 12.62
C ALA A 111 -11.57 14.27 13.54
N SER A 112 -12.77 14.64 13.09
CA SER A 112 -13.99 14.49 13.88
C SER A 112 -14.41 13.02 14.02
N GLU A 113 -14.17 12.21 13.00
CA GLU A 113 -14.37 10.76 13.09
C GLU A 113 -13.35 10.10 14.03
N GLU A 114 -12.09 10.56 14.00
CA GLU A 114 -11.01 10.10 14.89
C GLU A 114 -11.38 10.24 16.37
N ILE A 115 -12.00 11.35 16.73
CA ILE A 115 -12.41 11.60 18.10
C ILE A 115 -13.85 11.14 18.40
N HIS A 116 -14.55 10.49 17.49
CA HIS A 116 -15.95 10.05 17.64
C HIS A 116 -16.88 11.18 18.07
N LEU A 117 -16.76 12.36 17.43
CA LEU A 117 -17.40 13.60 17.87
C LEU A 117 -18.92 13.51 17.87
N ASN A 118 -19.55 12.96 16.82
CA ASN A 118 -21.00 12.87 16.69
C ASN A 118 -21.63 12.07 17.85
N SER A 119 -21.02 10.92 18.21
CA SER A 119 -21.48 10.11 19.33
C SER A 119 -21.37 10.83 20.66
N HIS A 120 -20.33 11.66 20.83
CA HIS A 120 -20.12 12.43 22.04
C HIS A 120 -21.14 13.59 22.16
N LEU A 121 -21.35 14.35 21.07
CA LEU A 121 -22.37 15.42 21.03
C LEU A 121 -23.77 14.89 21.37
N ASN A 122 -24.15 13.75 20.81
CA ASN A 122 -25.43 13.10 21.11
C ASN A 122 -25.57 12.72 22.59
N LYS A 123 -24.51 12.20 23.22
CA LYS A 123 -24.50 11.88 24.67
C LYS A 123 -24.65 13.13 25.55
N GLU A 124 -24.12 14.26 25.08
CA GLU A 124 -24.21 15.54 25.77
C GLU A 124 -25.53 16.32 25.51
N GLY A 125 -26.46 15.68 24.79
CA GLY A 125 -27.80 16.24 24.53
C GLY A 125 -27.91 17.12 23.27
N ILE A 126 -26.84 17.17 22.45
CA ILE A 126 -26.83 17.88 21.16
C ILE A 126 -26.99 16.83 20.05
N SER A 127 -28.25 16.51 19.73
CA SER A 127 -28.57 15.42 18.78
C SER A 127 -28.84 15.87 17.35
N ASP A 128 -29.12 17.15 17.10
CA ASP A 128 -29.32 17.65 15.74
C ASP A 128 -27.98 18.01 15.07
N VAL A 129 -27.22 16.97 14.73
CA VAL A 129 -25.95 17.08 14.02
C VAL A 129 -26.09 16.50 12.62
N ALA A 130 -25.96 17.34 11.59
CA ALA A 130 -26.09 16.92 10.19
C ALA A 130 -24.74 16.97 9.47
N GLU A 131 -24.42 15.89 8.74
CA GLU A 131 -23.29 15.87 7.81
C GLU A 131 -23.67 16.63 6.52
N SER A 132 -22.80 17.51 6.08
CA SER A 132 -23.06 18.36 4.89
C SER A 132 -22.47 17.80 3.59
N ASP A 133 -21.56 16.83 3.67
CA ASP A 133 -21.04 16.09 2.51
C ASP A 133 -22.02 14.99 2.15
N LEU A 134 -22.31 14.84 0.85
CA LEU A 134 -23.30 13.86 0.39
C LEU A 134 -22.92 12.42 0.80
N GLY A 135 -21.67 12.05 0.65
CA GLY A 135 -21.19 10.71 1.02
C GLY A 135 -21.24 10.47 2.52
N GLU A 136 -20.87 11.46 3.34
CA GLU A 136 -20.97 11.39 4.79
C GLU A 136 -22.42 11.38 5.28
N TRP A 137 -23.31 12.15 4.62
CA TRP A 137 -24.73 12.14 4.97
C TRP A 137 -25.36 10.76 4.69
N ILE A 138 -25.04 10.14 3.56
CA ILE A 138 -25.46 8.74 3.26
C ILE A 138 -25.01 7.81 4.39
N ILE A 139 -23.74 7.87 4.78
CA ILE A 139 -23.16 7.03 5.83
C ILE A 139 -23.84 7.30 7.19
N GLN A 140 -24.12 8.58 7.51
CA GLN A 140 -24.84 8.96 8.71
C GLN A 140 -26.23 8.35 8.75
N LEU A 141 -27.01 8.44 7.66
CA LEU A 141 -28.36 7.84 7.56
C LEU A 141 -28.33 6.31 7.68
N CYS A 142 -27.26 5.66 7.24
CA CYS A 142 -27.08 4.20 7.38
C CYS A 142 -26.62 3.78 8.78
N GLY A 143 -26.21 4.71 9.65
CA GLY A 143 -25.54 4.38 10.91
C GLY A 143 -24.24 3.63 10.76
N GLN A 144 -23.54 3.82 9.63
CA GLN A 144 -22.27 3.18 9.31
C GLN A 144 -21.09 4.13 9.55
N ARG A 145 -19.87 3.59 9.49
CA ARG A 145 -18.65 4.38 9.42
C ARG A 145 -18.15 4.54 7.98
N PRO A 146 -17.43 5.62 7.66
CA PRO A 146 -16.85 5.79 6.33
C PRO A 146 -15.95 4.60 5.95
N SER A 147 -16.12 4.06 4.74
CA SER A 147 -15.27 2.98 4.24
C SER A 147 -14.02 3.50 3.51
N HIS A 148 -13.98 4.78 3.17
CA HIS A 148 -12.88 5.42 2.46
C HIS A 148 -12.71 6.87 2.89
N MET A 149 -11.47 7.32 3.07
CA MET A 149 -11.17 8.65 3.61
C MET A 149 -11.64 9.82 2.71
N VAL A 150 -11.79 9.61 1.40
CA VAL A 150 -12.23 10.64 0.44
C VAL A 150 -13.63 10.38 -0.08
N MET A 151 -14.00 9.13 -0.28
CA MET A 151 -15.29 8.70 -0.80
C MET A 151 -15.98 7.77 0.22
N PRO A 152 -16.60 8.32 1.27
CA PRO A 152 -17.07 7.53 2.42
C PRO A 152 -18.03 6.40 2.05
N ALA A 153 -18.93 6.63 1.11
CA ALA A 153 -19.95 5.69 0.65
C ALA A 153 -19.55 4.88 -0.60
N ILE A 154 -18.26 4.78 -0.95
CA ILE A 154 -17.77 4.07 -2.16
C ILE A 154 -18.23 2.59 -2.24
N HIS A 155 -18.54 1.98 -1.10
CA HIS A 155 -18.99 0.60 -1.00
C HIS A 155 -20.46 0.40 -1.32
N MET A 156 -21.23 1.48 -1.46
CA MET A 156 -22.66 1.43 -1.72
C MET A 156 -23.00 1.63 -3.20
N THR A 157 -24.03 0.94 -3.63
CA THR A 157 -24.64 1.12 -4.96
C THR A 157 -25.68 2.24 -4.94
N ARG A 158 -25.99 2.80 -6.11
CA ARG A 158 -27.07 3.80 -6.22
C ARG A 158 -28.46 3.26 -5.80
N GLY A 159 -28.69 1.94 -5.94
CA GLY A 159 -29.90 1.29 -5.46
C GLY A 159 -30.01 1.33 -3.94
N GLU A 160 -28.95 0.93 -3.24
CA GLU A 160 -28.88 1.00 -1.77
C GLU A 160 -29.03 2.44 -1.27
N VAL A 161 -28.44 3.44 -1.97
CA VAL A 161 -28.63 4.86 -1.63
C VAL A 161 -30.08 5.29 -1.82
N ALA A 162 -30.75 4.87 -2.90
CA ALA A 162 -32.17 5.17 -3.14
C ALA A 162 -33.05 4.60 -2.03
N GLU A 163 -32.79 3.39 -1.55
CA GLU A 163 -33.50 2.78 -0.42
C GLU A 163 -33.33 3.56 0.88
N VAL A 164 -32.11 4.02 1.16
CA VAL A 164 -31.81 4.82 2.36
C VAL A 164 -32.54 6.16 2.30
N PHE A 165 -32.50 6.86 1.16
CA PHE A 165 -33.18 8.14 0.97
C PHE A 165 -34.70 7.98 0.99
N SER A 166 -35.25 6.88 0.43
CA SER A 166 -36.68 6.59 0.46
C SER A 166 -37.20 6.49 1.91
N LYS A 167 -36.40 5.89 2.81
CA LYS A 167 -36.74 5.82 4.23
C LYS A 167 -36.71 7.18 4.91
N GLU A 168 -35.74 8.02 4.57
CA GLU A 168 -35.58 9.35 5.15
C GLU A 168 -36.72 10.29 4.74
N VAL A 169 -37.04 10.34 3.43
CA VAL A 169 -38.11 11.24 2.94
C VAL A 169 -39.49 10.62 2.98
N LYS A 170 -39.61 9.33 3.34
CA LYS A 170 -40.88 8.55 3.37
C LYS A 170 -41.60 8.49 2.02
N GLU A 171 -40.82 8.48 0.94
CA GLU A 171 -41.28 8.37 -0.44
C GLU A 171 -40.46 7.30 -1.17
N ASN A 172 -41.09 6.60 -2.13
CA ASN A 172 -40.34 5.60 -2.92
C ASN A 172 -39.51 6.32 -4.01
N LEU A 173 -38.18 6.26 -3.89
CA LEU A 173 -37.24 6.88 -4.82
C LEU A 173 -36.58 5.85 -5.73
N GLU A 174 -36.59 6.13 -7.03
CA GLU A 174 -35.81 5.35 -7.98
C GLU A 174 -34.32 5.66 -7.88
N PRO A 175 -33.43 4.71 -8.30
CA PRO A 175 -31.98 4.88 -8.29
C PRO A 175 -31.48 5.80 -9.42
N ASP A 176 -32.09 6.99 -9.53
CA ASP A 176 -31.76 8.05 -10.47
C ASP A 176 -30.90 9.12 -9.78
N ILE A 177 -29.65 9.27 -10.22
CA ILE A 177 -28.67 10.14 -9.54
C ILE A 177 -29.14 11.60 -9.45
N PRO A 178 -29.64 12.26 -10.52
CA PRO A 178 -30.16 13.60 -10.44
C PRO A 178 -31.30 13.78 -9.41
N LYS A 179 -32.25 12.82 -9.34
CA LYS A 179 -33.32 12.83 -8.34
C LYS A 179 -32.79 12.69 -6.92
N LEU A 180 -31.89 11.75 -6.69
CA LEU A 180 -31.27 11.54 -5.36
C LEU A 180 -30.48 12.77 -4.89
N VAL A 181 -29.70 13.37 -5.78
CA VAL A 181 -28.97 14.63 -5.49
C VAL A 181 -29.93 15.77 -5.16
N LYS A 182 -31.09 15.88 -5.84
CA LYS A 182 -32.11 16.88 -5.54
C LYS A 182 -32.69 16.69 -4.15
N VAL A 183 -33.02 15.46 -3.76
CA VAL A 183 -33.51 15.12 -2.41
C VAL A 183 -32.49 15.53 -1.34
N ALA A 184 -31.23 15.17 -1.52
CA ALA A 184 -30.16 15.55 -0.60
C ALA A 184 -30.03 17.08 -0.49
N ARG A 185 -30.06 17.78 -1.63
CA ARG A 185 -29.98 19.26 -1.69
C ARG A 185 -31.12 19.93 -0.91
N GLU A 186 -32.34 19.47 -1.06
CA GLU A 186 -33.53 20.04 -0.40
C GLU A 186 -33.47 19.83 1.11
N ASN A 187 -33.07 18.61 1.56
CA ASN A 187 -32.95 18.30 2.97
C ASN A 187 -31.79 19.11 3.63
N LEU A 188 -30.61 19.08 3.03
CA LEU A 188 -29.43 19.73 3.59
C LEU A 188 -29.54 21.27 3.55
N ARG A 189 -30.25 21.85 2.59
CA ARG A 189 -30.47 23.30 2.53
C ARG A 189 -31.05 23.84 3.84
N ASN A 190 -32.08 23.19 4.35
CA ASN A 190 -32.72 23.60 5.60
C ASN A 190 -31.79 23.43 6.80
N LYS A 191 -30.95 22.39 6.80
CA LYS A 191 -29.94 22.17 7.85
C LYS A 191 -28.87 23.26 7.86
N PHE A 192 -28.39 23.71 6.69
CA PHE A 192 -27.46 24.84 6.60
C PHE A 192 -28.05 26.14 7.17
N LEU A 193 -29.28 26.45 6.80
CA LEU A 193 -29.91 27.72 7.16
C LEU A 193 -30.27 27.79 8.67
N LYS A 194 -30.54 26.65 9.31
CA LYS A 194 -30.93 26.58 10.71
C LYS A 194 -29.75 26.31 11.66
N ALA A 195 -28.58 25.97 11.14
CA ALA A 195 -27.44 25.62 11.97
C ALA A 195 -26.91 26.82 12.75
N GLU A 196 -26.79 26.65 14.04
CA GLU A 196 -26.24 27.64 14.99
C GLU A 196 -24.72 27.50 15.11
N MET A 197 -24.17 26.28 14.82
CA MET A 197 -22.76 26.01 14.79
C MET A 197 -22.38 25.22 13.53
N GLY A 198 -21.30 25.66 12.90
CA GLY A 198 -20.64 24.91 11.83
C GLY A 198 -19.35 24.27 12.33
N ILE A 199 -19.16 22.95 12.06
CA ILE A 199 -17.93 22.27 12.39
C ILE A 199 -17.20 21.87 11.11
N SER A 200 -15.94 22.23 10.98
CA SER A 200 -15.12 21.85 9.84
C SER A 200 -13.80 21.18 10.26
N GLY A 201 -13.18 20.47 9.35
CA GLY A 201 -11.77 20.11 9.42
C GLY A 201 -10.91 21.14 8.69
N ALA A 202 -9.63 20.79 8.50
CA ALA A 202 -8.71 21.50 7.64
C ALA A 202 -7.88 20.51 6.80
N ASN A 203 -7.64 20.85 5.54
CA ASN A 203 -6.65 20.14 4.73
C ASN A 203 -5.23 20.60 5.08
N ILE A 204 -5.04 21.91 5.28
CA ILE A 204 -3.75 22.53 5.61
C ILE A 204 -4.02 23.67 6.62
N ALA A 205 -3.06 23.89 7.52
CA ALA A 205 -2.98 25.06 8.40
C ALA A 205 -1.62 25.74 8.19
N VAL A 206 -1.59 27.06 7.95
CA VAL A 206 -0.37 27.81 7.59
C VAL A 206 0.13 28.57 8.81
N ALA A 207 1.28 28.20 9.35
CA ALA A 207 1.84 28.82 10.56
C ALA A 207 2.20 30.29 10.35
N GLU A 208 2.70 30.66 9.19
CA GLU A 208 3.09 32.03 8.83
C GLU A 208 1.94 33.04 8.98
N THR A 209 0.71 32.63 8.70
CA THR A 209 -0.44 33.56 8.61
C THR A 209 -1.60 33.21 9.56
N GLY A 210 -1.60 32.04 10.22
CA GLY A 210 -2.75 31.53 10.97
C GLY A 210 -3.92 31.08 10.09
N THR A 211 -3.68 30.87 8.79
CA THR A 211 -4.73 30.55 7.80
C THR A 211 -5.07 29.08 7.79
N ILE A 212 -6.37 28.77 7.78
CA ILE A 212 -6.93 27.44 7.52
C ILE A 212 -7.26 27.33 6.02
N VAL A 213 -6.86 26.22 5.41
CA VAL A 213 -7.15 25.91 4.00
C VAL A 213 -8.02 24.66 3.91
N MET A 214 -9.14 24.77 3.22
CA MET A 214 -10.08 23.69 2.94
C MET A 214 -10.21 23.46 1.43
N CYS A 215 -10.19 22.18 1.03
CA CYS A 215 -10.38 21.73 -0.34
C CYS A 215 -11.68 20.92 -0.45
N THR A 216 -12.63 21.37 -1.25
CA THR A 216 -13.91 20.70 -1.48
C THR A 216 -14.29 20.75 -2.96
N ASN A 217 -15.06 19.77 -3.44
CA ASN A 217 -15.63 19.79 -4.78
C ASN A 217 -17.06 20.36 -4.81
N GLU A 218 -17.63 20.55 -3.64
CA GLU A 218 -18.99 21.03 -3.42
C GLU A 218 -18.96 22.32 -2.58
N GLY A 219 -20.04 23.08 -2.62
CA GLY A 219 -20.18 24.32 -1.83
C GLY A 219 -20.42 24.09 -0.32
N ASN A 220 -20.62 22.85 0.08
CA ASN A 220 -20.95 22.44 1.45
C ASN A 220 -19.97 22.94 2.51
N GLY A 221 -18.66 22.75 2.30
CA GLY A 221 -17.65 23.23 3.25
C GLY A 221 -17.69 24.73 3.45
N ARG A 222 -17.90 25.49 2.36
CA ARG A 222 -18.04 26.95 2.41
C ARG A 222 -19.30 27.37 3.18
N LEU A 223 -20.43 26.74 2.92
CA LEU A 223 -21.68 27.04 3.64
C LEU A 223 -21.55 26.70 5.13
N THR A 224 -20.95 25.54 5.48
CA THR A 224 -20.69 25.14 6.87
C THR A 224 -19.88 26.19 7.63
N THR A 225 -18.93 26.84 6.97
CA THR A 225 -18.01 27.80 7.62
C THR A 225 -18.50 29.26 7.60
N THR A 226 -19.44 29.63 6.72
CA THR A 226 -19.87 31.01 6.55
C THR A 226 -21.26 31.30 7.08
N VAL A 227 -22.21 30.37 7.00
CA VAL A 227 -23.60 30.60 7.44
C VAL A 227 -23.77 30.61 8.96
N PRO A 228 -23.31 29.60 9.73
CA PRO A 228 -23.52 29.60 11.18
C PRO A 228 -22.75 30.70 11.89
N PRO A 229 -23.29 31.28 12.97
CA PRO A 229 -22.63 32.31 13.76
C PRO A 229 -21.41 31.80 14.53
N VAL A 230 -21.36 30.51 14.87
CA VAL A 230 -20.21 29.88 15.52
C VAL A 230 -19.57 28.90 14.57
N HIS A 231 -18.28 29.06 14.28
CA HIS A 231 -17.50 28.12 13.47
C HIS A 231 -16.41 27.47 14.31
N VAL A 232 -16.40 26.14 14.35
CA VAL A 232 -15.36 25.33 15.02
C VAL A 232 -14.55 24.59 13.99
N VAL A 233 -13.24 24.80 13.97
CA VAL A 233 -12.28 24.07 13.11
C VAL A 233 -11.55 23.05 13.95
N LEU A 234 -11.65 21.75 13.60
CA LEU A 234 -10.84 20.70 14.21
C LEU A 234 -9.67 20.33 13.29
N VAL A 235 -8.45 20.61 13.74
CA VAL A 235 -7.24 20.45 12.94
C VAL A 235 -6.16 19.67 13.67
N GLY A 236 -5.69 18.55 13.10
CA GLY A 236 -4.55 17.82 13.64
C GLY A 236 -3.23 18.58 13.42
N LEU A 237 -2.31 18.50 14.39
CA LEU A 237 -1.00 19.17 14.31
C LEU A 237 -0.21 18.83 13.06
N GLU A 238 -0.40 17.64 12.50
CA GLU A 238 0.24 17.20 11.24
C GLU A 238 -0.24 17.96 10.01
N LYS A 239 -1.31 18.75 10.11
CA LYS A 239 -1.81 19.59 9.00
C LYS A 239 -1.08 20.92 8.86
N ILE A 240 -0.28 21.29 9.84
CA ILE A 240 0.46 22.55 9.84
C ILE A 240 1.60 22.48 8.84
N VAL A 241 1.76 23.53 8.06
CA VAL A 241 2.92 23.83 7.22
C VAL A 241 3.53 25.18 7.62
N ALA A 242 4.81 25.38 7.33
CA ALA A 242 5.51 26.56 7.80
C ALA A 242 5.07 27.83 7.09
N ASN A 243 5.05 27.80 5.76
CA ASN A 243 4.89 29.00 4.93
C ASN A 243 3.69 28.86 3.99
N PHE A 244 3.17 30.00 3.53
CA PHE A 244 2.07 30.02 2.56
C PHE A 244 2.44 29.36 1.21
N LYS A 245 3.69 29.49 0.78
CA LYS A 245 4.19 28.84 -0.45
C LYS A 245 4.15 27.30 -0.40
N ASP A 246 4.18 26.71 0.80
CA ASP A 246 4.20 25.26 0.98
C ASP A 246 2.85 24.61 0.64
N ILE A 247 1.77 25.42 0.51
CA ILE A 247 0.45 24.93 0.14
C ILE A 247 0.36 24.52 -1.34
N GLY A 248 1.12 25.17 -2.23
CA GLY A 248 1.03 24.98 -3.67
C GLY A 248 1.16 23.52 -4.12
N PRO A 249 2.28 22.85 -3.81
CA PRO A 249 2.48 21.43 -4.17
C PRO A 249 1.40 20.49 -3.57
N ILE A 250 0.91 20.80 -2.36
CA ILE A 250 -0.15 20.02 -1.70
C ILE A 250 -1.48 20.19 -2.44
N LEU A 251 -1.87 21.42 -2.79
CA LEU A 251 -3.09 21.72 -3.55
C LEU A 251 -3.04 21.12 -4.96
N GLU A 252 -1.85 21.08 -5.55
CA GLU A 252 -1.65 20.45 -6.85
C GLU A 252 -1.79 18.93 -6.79
N ALA A 253 -1.21 18.28 -5.79
CA ALA A 253 -1.19 16.83 -5.66
C ALA A 253 -2.50 16.25 -5.09
N LEU A 254 -3.18 16.96 -4.22
CA LEU A 254 -4.34 16.43 -3.48
C LEU A 254 -5.45 15.95 -4.40
N PRO A 255 -6.05 16.75 -5.31
CA PRO A 255 -7.13 16.29 -6.19
C PRO A 255 -6.65 15.25 -7.20
N ARG A 256 -5.45 15.41 -7.75
CA ARG A 256 -4.83 14.45 -8.69
C ARG A 256 -4.65 13.07 -8.07
N SER A 257 -4.19 13.04 -6.83
CA SER A 257 -3.94 11.80 -6.10
C SER A 257 -5.18 11.24 -5.42
N ALA A 258 -6.22 12.04 -5.17
CA ALA A 258 -7.44 11.58 -4.50
C ALA A 258 -8.43 10.93 -5.48
N THR A 259 -8.75 11.62 -6.55
CA THR A 259 -9.82 11.24 -7.49
C THR A 259 -9.42 11.31 -8.96
N GLY A 260 -8.17 11.65 -9.28
CA GLY A 260 -7.70 11.85 -10.65
C GLY A 260 -8.22 13.14 -11.29
N GLN A 261 -8.56 14.16 -10.48
CA GLN A 261 -8.98 15.47 -10.94
C GLN A 261 -7.78 16.41 -11.08
N LYS A 262 -7.71 17.23 -12.15
CA LYS A 262 -6.64 18.21 -12.35
C LYS A 262 -6.65 19.31 -11.28
N LEU A 263 -7.85 19.73 -10.82
CA LEU A 263 -8.06 20.79 -9.82
C LEU A 263 -9.20 20.42 -8.88
N THR A 264 -9.15 20.93 -7.65
CA THR A 264 -10.29 20.97 -6.73
C THR A 264 -11.23 22.09 -7.16
N SER A 265 -12.55 21.89 -7.08
CA SER A 265 -13.53 22.91 -7.47
C SER A 265 -13.43 24.16 -6.61
N TYR A 266 -13.23 23.99 -5.30
CA TYR A 266 -13.14 25.09 -4.33
C TYR A 266 -11.94 24.89 -3.39
N VAL A 267 -11.13 25.94 -3.31
CA VAL A 267 -10.10 26.09 -2.26
C VAL A 267 -10.51 27.30 -1.42
N THR A 268 -10.92 27.06 -0.19
CA THR A 268 -11.35 28.12 0.73
C THR A 268 -10.23 28.35 1.75
N MET A 269 -9.79 29.60 1.84
CA MET A 269 -8.75 30.05 2.79
C MET A 269 -9.38 31.01 3.77
N MET A 270 -9.21 30.75 5.08
CA MET A 270 -9.81 31.53 6.16
C MET A 270 -8.74 31.95 7.14
N THR A 271 -8.58 33.27 7.31
CA THR A 271 -7.66 33.87 8.27
C THR A 271 -8.51 34.69 9.26
N GLY A 272 -8.90 34.05 10.35
CA GLY A 272 -9.85 34.58 11.32
C GLY A 272 -11.33 34.36 10.96
N PRO A 273 -12.27 34.88 11.78
CA PRO A 273 -13.69 34.72 11.58
C PRO A 273 -14.15 35.45 10.31
N ALA A 274 -14.90 34.74 9.45
CA ALA A 274 -15.51 35.34 8.27
C ALA A 274 -16.90 35.89 8.65
N SER A 275 -17.28 37.06 8.14
CA SER A 275 -18.63 37.60 8.34
C SER A 275 -19.69 36.60 7.90
N ALA A 276 -20.74 36.44 8.68
CA ALA A 276 -21.89 35.62 8.36
C ALA A 276 -23.08 36.52 8.00
N VAL A 277 -23.99 35.98 7.19
CA VAL A 277 -25.24 36.66 6.80
C VAL A 277 -26.39 35.84 7.33
N GLY A 278 -27.26 36.43 8.16
CA GLY A 278 -28.49 35.83 8.65
C GLY A 278 -29.49 35.52 7.56
N MET A 279 -30.53 34.77 7.90
CA MET A 279 -31.61 34.44 6.93
C MET A 279 -32.41 35.66 6.45
N ASP A 280 -32.41 36.71 7.21
CA ASP A 280 -33.00 38.02 6.94
C ASP A 280 -32.14 38.95 6.09
N GLY A 281 -30.92 38.51 5.77
CA GLY A 281 -29.93 39.28 5.02
C GLY A 281 -29.07 40.22 5.88
N GLU A 282 -29.26 40.21 7.20
CA GLU A 282 -28.44 41.02 8.08
C GLU A 282 -27.05 40.38 8.31
N ILE A 283 -26.03 41.24 8.46
CA ILE A 283 -24.64 40.80 8.76
C ILE A 283 -24.54 40.42 10.23
N ILE A 284 -24.11 39.18 10.49
CA ILE A 284 -23.80 38.73 11.87
C ILE A 284 -22.44 39.28 12.24
N GLU A 285 -22.41 40.36 12.98
CA GLU A 285 -21.17 41.08 13.34
C GLU A 285 -20.28 40.33 14.34
N ASN A 286 -20.83 39.44 15.17
CA ASN A 286 -20.13 38.77 16.26
C ASN A 286 -19.85 37.29 15.97
N LYS A 287 -19.48 36.97 14.72
CA LYS A 287 -19.11 35.59 14.40
C LYS A 287 -17.88 35.13 15.15
N GLN A 288 -18.00 33.97 15.78
CA GLN A 288 -16.90 33.33 16.51
C GLN A 288 -16.23 32.28 15.61
N MET A 289 -14.90 32.22 15.63
CA MET A 289 -14.13 31.15 15.02
C MET A 289 -13.25 30.50 16.10
N HIS A 290 -13.53 29.24 16.43
CA HIS A 290 -12.75 28.43 17.34
C HIS A 290 -11.89 27.45 16.56
N ILE A 291 -10.59 27.40 16.86
CA ILE A 291 -9.65 26.45 16.23
C ILE A 291 -9.16 25.48 17.29
N VAL A 292 -9.58 24.22 17.18
CA VAL A 292 -9.17 23.13 18.09
C VAL A 292 -8.00 22.40 17.43
N MET A 293 -6.80 22.64 17.95
CA MET A 293 -5.56 22.01 17.50
C MET A 293 -5.38 20.67 18.23
N LEU A 294 -5.49 19.57 17.51
CA LEU A 294 -5.52 18.22 18.07
C LEU A 294 -4.13 17.55 17.98
N ASP A 295 -3.58 17.15 19.13
CA ASP A 295 -2.41 16.27 19.20
C ASP A 295 -2.83 14.79 19.07
N ASN A 296 -3.44 14.22 20.06
CA ASN A 296 -3.96 12.85 20.07
C ASN A 296 -2.96 11.82 19.49
N GLY A 297 -1.72 11.79 20.02
CA GLY A 297 -0.65 10.88 19.61
C GLY A 297 0.26 11.36 18.47
N ARG A 298 0.03 12.57 17.91
CA ARG A 298 0.87 13.13 16.84
C ARG A 298 2.27 13.48 17.32
N THR A 299 2.39 14.00 18.53
CA THR A 299 3.69 14.26 19.18
C THR A 299 4.43 12.95 19.47
N GLU A 300 3.74 11.89 19.90
CA GLU A 300 4.33 10.57 20.06
C GLU A 300 4.87 10.02 18.73
N MET A 301 4.07 10.10 17.67
CA MET A 301 4.47 9.68 16.32
C MET A 301 5.68 10.49 15.80
N ARG A 302 5.72 11.82 16.06
CA ARG A 302 6.85 12.68 15.71
C ARG A 302 8.15 12.23 16.37
N ASN A 303 8.06 11.86 17.64
CA ASN A 303 9.23 11.44 18.42
C ASN A 303 9.73 10.04 18.05
N ASP A 304 8.93 9.26 17.32
CA ASP A 304 9.35 7.96 16.84
C ASP A 304 10.24 8.09 15.60
N PRO A 305 11.49 7.60 15.61
CA PRO A 305 12.45 7.79 14.52
C PRO A 305 12.00 7.15 13.21
N VAL A 306 11.13 6.13 13.26
CA VAL A 306 10.64 5.41 12.08
C VAL A 306 9.27 5.94 11.64
N PHE A 307 8.32 6.05 12.56
CA PHE A 307 6.94 6.39 12.23
C PHE A 307 6.69 7.87 11.98
N LYS A 308 7.62 8.78 12.35
CA LYS A 308 7.50 10.22 12.05
C LYS A 308 7.25 10.52 10.57
N GLN A 309 7.70 9.66 9.66
CA GLN A 309 7.45 9.78 8.22
C GLN A 309 5.94 9.74 7.88
N ALA A 310 5.10 9.09 8.68
CA ALA A 310 3.66 9.03 8.44
C ALA A 310 2.97 10.40 8.59
N LEU A 311 3.59 11.36 9.31
CA LEU A 311 3.10 12.74 9.41
C LEU A 311 3.20 13.54 8.10
N GLN A 312 3.92 13.03 7.09
CA GLN A 312 3.97 13.60 5.74
C GLN A 312 2.66 13.37 4.96
N CYS A 313 1.73 12.59 5.51
CA CYS A 313 0.48 12.24 4.83
C CYS A 313 -0.43 13.45 4.63
N ILE A 314 -0.82 13.71 3.36
CA ILE A 314 -1.79 14.76 2.99
C ILE A 314 -3.24 14.26 2.96
N ARG A 315 -3.50 13.01 3.36
CA ARG A 315 -4.84 12.38 3.41
C ARG A 315 -5.55 12.24 2.06
N CYS A 316 -4.81 12.09 0.96
CA CYS A 316 -5.38 11.94 -0.39
C CYS A 316 -5.96 10.55 -0.70
N ALA A 317 -5.74 9.56 0.15
CA ALA A 317 -6.20 8.18 -0.06
C ALA A 317 -5.65 7.44 -1.30
N SER A 318 -4.67 7.98 -2.03
CA SER A 318 -4.09 7.31 -3.21
C SER A 318 -3.57 5.89 -2.89
N CYS A 319 -3.03 5.69 -1.69
CA CYS A 319 -2.57 4.38 -1.22
C CYS A 319 -3.69 3.34 -1.07
N LEU A 320 -4.94 3.76 -0.83
CA LEU A 320 -6.13 2.91 -0.78
C LEU A 320 -6.56 2.55 -2.19
N ASN A 321 -6.65 3.58 -3.05
CA ASN A 321 -7.14 3.47 -4.42
C ASN A 321 -6.39 2.42 -5.23
N VAL A 322 -5.07 2.32 -5.01
CA VAL A 322 -4.20 1.38 -5.73
C VAL A 322 -3.92 0.08 -4.97
N CYS A 323 -4.43 -0.07 -3.75
CA CYS A 323 -4.13 -1.24 -2.93
C CYS A 323 -4.93 -2.47 -3.39
N PRO A 324 -4.27 -3.55 -3.84
CA PRO A 324 -4.98 -4.74 -4.29
C PRO A 324 -5.80 -5.40 -3.19
N VAL A 325 -5.40 -5.29 -1.93
CA VAL A 325 -6.15 -5.82 -0.79
C VAL A 325 -7.38 -4.97 -0.52
N PHE A 326 -7.23 -3.63 -0.46
CA PHE A 326 -8.35 -2.73 -0.25
C PHE A 326 -9.44 -2.90 -1.33
N GLN A 327 -9.03 -3.10 -2.58
CA GLN A 327 -9.94 -3.37 -3.70
C GLN A 327 -10.75 -4.67 -3.55
N GLN A 328 -10.31 -5.62 -2.71
CA GLN A 328 -11.04 -6.87 -2.45
C GLN A 328 -11.98 -6.77 -1.24
N VAL A 329 -11.54 -6.11 -0.17
CA VAL A 329 -12.23 -6.18 1.12
C VAL A 329 -12.78 -4.84 1.62
N GLY A 330 -12.43 -3.73 0.99
CA GLY A 330 -12.87 -2.39 1.38
C GLY A 330 -12.32 -1.89 2.71
N GLY A 331 -12.75 -0.69 3.11
CA GLY A 331 -12.24 -0.03 4.30
C GLY A 331 -12.83 -0.51 5.61
N HIS A 332 -14.02 -1.11 5.59
CA HIS A 332 -14.61 -1.68 6.80
C HIS A 332 -13.80 -2.86 7.36
N VAL A 333 -13.14 -3.61 6.48
CA VAL A 333 -12.21 -4.70 6.85
C VAL A 333 -10.78 -4.18 7.00
N TYR A 334 -10.32 -3.38 6.02
CA TYR A 334 -8.95 -2.87 6.02
C TYR A 334 -8.84 -1.48 6.64
N GLY A 335 -9.22 -1.35 7.87
CA GLY A 335 -9.05 -0.10 8.62
C GLY A 335 -9.89 -0.03 9.90
N ASP A 336 -9.73 1.09 10.56
CA ASP A 336 -10.57 1.56 11.65
C ASP A 336 -11.22 2.88 11.23
N VAL A 337 -10.96 4.00 11.92
CA VAL A 337 -11.34 5.34 11.43
C VAL A 337 -10.58 5.67 10.14
N TYR A 338 -9.27 5.52 10.17
CA TYR A 338 -8.43 5.62 8.98
C TYR A 338 -8.26 4.25 8.33
N THR A 339 -8.36 4.19 7.02
CA THR A 339 -8.39 2.93 6.28
C THR A 339 -7.14 2.69 5.44
N GLY A 340 -6.89 1.44 5.05
CA GLY A 340 -5.75 1.03 4.23
C GLY A 340 -4.41 1.08 4.94
N GLY A 341 -3.31 1.05 4.19
CA GLY A 341 -1.96 0.97 4.74
C GLY A 341 -1.59 2.15 5.63
N ILE A 342 -1.93 3.39 5.25
CA ILE A 342 -1.70 4.56 6.10
C ILE A 342 -2.59 4.50 7.34
N GLY A 343 -3.85 4.05 7.20
CA GLY A 343 -4.77 3.86 8.31
C GLY A 343 -4.23 2.91 9.37
N THR A 344 -3.61 1.81 8.94
CA THR A 344 -2.97 0.86 9.85
C THR A 344 -1.91 1.53 10.74
N ILE A 345 -1.08 2.41 10.17
CA ILE A 345 -0.05 3.13 10.93
C ILE A 345 -0.67 4.17 11.85
N LEU A 346 -1.64 4.96 11.37
CA LEU A 346 -2.29 5.99 12.17
C LEU A 346 -3.08 5.40 13.33
N THR A 347 -3.73 4.26 13.15
CA THR A 347 -4.46 3.55 14.20
C THR A 347 -3.55 3.20 15.38
N ALA A 348 -2.28 2.85 15.13
CA ALA A 348 -1.33 2.50 16.18
C ALA A 348 -1.07 3.65 17.18
N PHE A 349 -1.15 4.90 16.72
CA PHE A 349 -0.87 6.09 17.51
C PHE A 349 -2.12 6.84 17.96
N PHE A 350 -3.16 6.88 17.12
CA PHE A 350 -4.35 7.70 17.38
C PHE A 350 -5.47 6.93 18.05
N ASN A 351 -5.42 5.60 18.05
CA ASN A 351 -6.48 4.77 18.60
C ASN A 351 -5.93 3.60 19.43
N SER A 352 -5.45 2.52 18.78
CA SER A 352 -5.04 1.29 19.45
C SER A 352 -3.92 0.59 18.72
N PHE A 353 -2.79 0.37 19.43
CA PHE A 353 -1.66 -0.41 18.90
C PHE A 353 -2.08 -1.87 18.61
N ASP A 354 -2.92 -2.46 19.46
CA ASP A 354 -3.35 -3.86 19.30
C ASP A 354 -4.20 -4.02 18.06
N LYS A 355 -5.11 -3.08 17.77
CA LYS A 355 -5.91 -3.09 16.55
C LYS A 355 -5.05 -2.89 15.30
N ALA A 356 -4.08 -2.00 15.37
CA ALA A 356 -3.10 -1.84 14.28
C ALA A 356 -2.27 -3.12 14.06
N GLY A 357 -1.95 -3.84 15.14
CA GLY A 357 -1.30 -5.15 15.13
C GLY A 357 -2.11 -6.23 14.41
N GLU A 358 -3.44 -6.17 14.41
CA GLU A 358 -4.29 -7.03 13.59
C GLU A 358 -4.27 -6.60 12.12
N LEU A 359 -4.49 -5.31 11.84
CA LEU A 359 -4.60 -4.74 10.50
C LEU A 359 -3.32 -4.87 9.66
N GLN A 360 -2.15 -4.86 10.29
CA GLN A 360 -0.87 -4.99 9.58
C GLN A 360 -0.74 -6.32 8.81
N ASN A 361 -1.49 -7.36 9.20
CA ASN A 361 -1.50 -8.64 8.50
C ASN A 361 -2.12 -8.56 7.09
N LEU A 362 -2.95 -7.54 6.82
CA LEU A 362 -3.58 -7.33 5.53
C LEU A 362 -2.61 -6.80 4.45
N CYS A 363 -1.43 -6.30 4.84
CA CYS A 363 -0.44 -5.80 3.88
C CYS A 363 0.40 -6.93 3.28
N LEU A 364 0.33 -7.10 1.95
CA LEU A 364 1.13 -8.08 1.19
C LEU A 364 2.46 -7.51 0.63
N ARG A 365 2.81 -6.24 0.93
CA ARG A 365 4.07 -5.58 0.51
C ARG A 365 4.30 -5.47 -1.00
N CYS A 366 3.29 -5.18 -1.77
CA CYS A 366 3.45 -4.97 -3.21
C CYS A 366 4.02 -3.59 -3.61
N GLU A 367 4.27 -2.69 -2.67
CA GLU A 367 4.87 -1.35 -2.83
C GLU A 367 4.08 -0.36 -3.70
N ARG A 368 2.91 -0.72 -4.20
CA ARG A 368 2.13 0.17 -5.07
C ARG A 368 1.74 1.47 -4.36
N CYS A 369 1.39 1.39 -3.07
CA CYS A 369 1.08 2.56 -2.24
C CYS A 369 2.28 3.51 -2.06
N LYS A 370 3.51 3.01 -1.97
CA LYS A 370 4.76 3.79 -1.91
C LYS A 370 4.99 4.55 -3.23
N ALA A 371 4.87 3.85 -4.36
CA ALA A 371 5.05 4.44 -5.68
C ALA A 371 4.04 5.56 -5.97
N PHE A 372 2.81 5.45 -5.49
CA PHE A 372 1.74 6.41 -5.72
C PHE A 372 1.62 7.50 -4.63
N CYS A 373 2.41 7.45 -3.55
CA CYS A 373 2.31 8.39 -2.44
C CYS A 373 2.90 9.76 -2.78
N PRO A 374 2.10 10.86 -2.78
CA PRO A 374 2.62 12.20 -3.01
C PRO A 374 3.45 12.76 -1.84
N GLY A 375 3.37 12.15 -0.65
CA GLY A 375 4.21 12.48 0.50
C GLY A 375 5.45 11.60 0.64
N LYS A 376 5.82 10.79 -0.34
CA LYS A 376 6.98 9.86 -0.35
C LYS A 376 7.05 8.93 0.86
N ILE A 377 5.90 8.53 1.43
CA ILE A 377 5.85 7.67 2.61
C ILE A 377 6.11 6.22 2.21
N ASP A 378 7.07 5.57 2.84
CA ASP A 378 7.35 4.14 2.66
C ASP A 378 6.44 3.28 3.54
N LEU A 379 5.13 3.27 3.21
CA LEU A 379 4.12 2.53 3.96
C LEU A 379 4.46 1.04 4.15
N PRO A 380 4.95 0.31 3.15
CA PRO A 380 5.32 -1.10 3.35
C PRO A 380 6.38 -1.31 4.42
N SER A 381 7.41 -0.46 4.48
CA SER A 381 8.46 -0.53 5.50
C SER A 381 7.93 -0.16 6.88
N LEU A 382 7.07 0.86 6.98
CA LEU A 382 6.42 1.21 8.25
C LEU A 382 5.53 0.07 8.77
N ILE A 383 4.81 -0.62 7.90
CA ILE A 383 3.97 -1.78 8.29
C ILE A 383 4.83 -2.96 8.74
N VAL A 384 6.00 -3.19 8.12
CA VAL A 384 6.94 -4.21 8.59
C VAL A 384 7.51 -3.86 9.97
N GLU A 385 7.82 -2.58 10.21
CA GLU A 385 8.26 -2.14 11.54
C GLU A 385 7.13 -2.31 12.59
N LEU A 386 5.89 -1.97 12.24
CA LEU A 386 4.74 -2.21 13.12
C LEU A 386 4.63 -3.73 13.45
N ARG A 387 4.79 -4.58 12.44
CA ARG A 387 4.80 -6.05 12.61
C ARG A 387 5.92 -6.50 13.54
N ARG A 388 7.13 -5.95 13.38
CA ARG A 388 8.26 -6.23 14.25
C ARG A 388 7.94 -5.87 15.70
N ARG A 389 7.33 -4.70 15.95
CA ARG A 389 6.93 -4.27 17.29
C ARG A 389 5.80 -5.13 17.87
N THR A 390 4.85 -5.54 17.04
CA THR A 390 3.80 -6.50 17.45
C THR A 390 4.40 -7.83 17.85
N VAL A 391 5.31 -8.38 17.04
CA VAL A 391 6.01 -9.64 17.35
C VAL A 391 6.91 -9.51 18.59
N LYS A 392 7.54 -8.35 18.80
CA LYS A 392 8.31 -8.08 20.03
C LYS A 392 7.43 -8.08 21.27
N LYS A 393 6.18 -7.57 21.16
CA LYS A 393 5.20 -7.54 22.26
C LYS A 393 4.60 -8.92 22.52
N ASP A 394 4.13 -9.61 21.48
CA ASP A 394 3.25 -10.78 21.59
C ASP A 394 4.00 -12.12 21.35
N GLY A 395 5.18 -12.04 20.76
CA GLY A 395 5.94 -13.21 20.31
C GLY A 395 5.49 -13.76 18.96
N LEU A 396 6.27 -14.70 18.42
CA LEU A 396 5.87 -15.50 17.25
C LEU A 396 5.23 -16.81 17.73
N PRO A 397 4.24 -17.34 16.99
CA PRO A 397 3.75 -18.69 17.22
C PRO A 397 4.92 -19.72 17.26
N THR A 398 4.90 -20.65 18.23
CA THR A 398 6.02 -21.56 18.52
C THR A 398 6.54 -22.28 17.28
N GLY A 399 5.62 -22.80 16.41
CA GLY A 399 6.02 -23.48 15.18
C GLY A 399 6.73 -22.56 14.18
N GLN A 400 6.26 -21.32 14.03
CA GLN A 400 6.90 -20.33 13.15
C GLN A 400 8.26 -19.92 13.68
N LYS A 401 8.37 -19.70 15.00
CA LYS A 401 9.64 -19.39 15.66
C LYS A 401 10.66 -20.50 15.42
N LEU A 402 10.29 -21.76 15.63
CA LEU A 402 11.15 -22.92 15.39
C LEU A 402 11.66 -22.98 13.94
N ILE A 403 10.75 -22.81 12.96
CA ILE A 403 11.12 -22.82 11.54
C ILE A 403 12.10 -21.68 11.22
N LEU A 404 11.85 -20.48 11.67
CA LEU A 404 12.69 -19.33 11.37
C LEU A 404 14.04 -19.40 12.07
N GLU A 405 14.07 -19.64 13.38
CA GLU A 405 15.28 -19.56 14.18
C GLU A 405 16.18 -20.81 14.08
N LYS A 406 15.61 -22.01 13.88
CA LYS A 406 16.36 -23.29 13.90
C LYS A 406 16.51 -23.89 12.51
N VAL A 407 15.44 -23.93 11.72
CA VAL A 407 15.49 -24.57 10.39
C VAL A 407 16.12 -23.62 9.37
N LEU A 408 15.59 -22.41 9.22
CA LEU A 408 16.01 -21.49 8.16
C LEU A 408 17.48 -21.01 8.35
N THR A 409 17.93 -20.82 9.60
CA THR A 409 19.32 -20.42 9.91
C THR A 409 20.33 -21.55 9.85
N ASN A 410 19.86 -22.81 9.91
CA ASN A 410 20.72 -23.99 9.75
C ASN A 410 20.62 -24.52 8.32
N ARG A 411 21.55 -24.09 7.48
CA ARG A 411 21.58 -24.43 6.05
C ARG A 411 21.48 -25.93 5.77
N LYS A 412 22.25 -26.76 6.51
CA LYS A 412 22.24 -28.22 6.31
C LYS A 412 20.87 -28.82 6.63
N LEU A 413 20.28 -28.42 7.75
CA LEU A 413 18.95 -28.86 8.16
C LEU A 413 17.88 -28.41 7.17
N PHE A 414 17.91 -27.15 6.76
CA PHE A 414 16.95 -26.60 5.78
C PHE A 414 17.00 -27.36 4.46
N HIS A 415 18.19 -27.58 3.90
CA HIS A 415 18.35 -28.34 2.66
C HIS A 415 17.93 -29.80 2.79
N SER A 416 18.25 -30.46 3.92
CA SER A 416 17.85 -31.85 4.15
C SER A 416 16.34 -32.00 4.26
N LEU A 417 15.66 -31.07 4.93
CA LEU A 417 14.19 -31.10 5.05
C LEU A 417 13.51 -30.86 3.70
N ILE A 418 14.01 -29.96 2.88
CA ILE A 418 13.43 -29.75 1.53
C ILE A 418 13.65 -30.98 0.65
N ARG A 419 14.84 -31.60 0.68
CA ARG A 419 15.13 -32.85 -0.04
C ARG A 419 14.22 -33.98 0.43
N ALA A 420 14.01 -34.12 1.73
CA ALA A 420 13.04 -35.10 2.27
C ALA A 420 11.63 -34.81 1.75
N GLY A 421 11.25 -33.53 1.71
CA GLY A 421 9.97 -33.08 1.13
C GLY A 421 9.79 -33.51 -0.33
N SER A 422 10.85 -33.48 -1.16
CA SER A 422 10.80 -33.94 -2.55
C SER A 422 10.46 -35.42 -2.71
N VAL A 423 10.75 -36.24 -1.69
CA VAL A 423 10.42 -37.66 -1.67
C VAL A 423 8.99 -37.87 -1.15
N VAL A 424 8.67 -37.22 -0.03
CA VAL A 424 7.35 -37.37 0.64
C VAL A 424 6.19 -36.88 -0.22
N GLN A 425 6.43 -35.87 -1.06
CA GLN A 425 5.39 -35.30 -1.93
C GLN A 425 4.94 -36.23 -3.09
N LYS A 426 5.76 -37.26 -3.45
CA LYS A 426 5.52 -38.09 -4.66
C LYS A 426 4.09 -38.61 -4.82
N PRO A 427 3.39 -39.09 -3.77
CA PRO A 427 2.02 -39.56 -3.91
C PRO A 427 1.00 -38.46 -4.30
N PHE A 428 1.33 -37.19 -4.06
CA PHE A 428 0.44 -36.05 -4.25
C PHE A 428 0.73 -35.27 -5.55
N VAL A 429 1.84 -35.60 -6.23
CA VAL A 429 2.28 -34.92 -7.47
C VAL A 429 1.58 -35.53 -8.66
N LYS A 430 0.94 -34.69 -9.49
CA LYS A 430 0.42 -35.05 -10.81
C LYS A 430 1.03 -34.10 -11.84
N GLY A 431 1.83 -34.65 -12.75
CA GLY A 431 2.74 -33.84 -13.57
C GLY A 431 3.79 -33.16 -12.68
N ASN A 432 3.88 -31.85 -12.75
CA ASN A 432 4.78 -31.03 -11.89
C ASN A 432 4.04 -30.28 -10.79
N MET A 433 2.76 -30.60 -10.52
CA MET A 433 1.91 -29.87 -9.60
C MET A 433 1.33 -30.76 -8.50
N ILE A 434 1.13 -30.18 -7.33
CA ILE A 434 0.41 -30.74 -6.19
C ILE A 434 -0.93 -30.01 -6.12
N ARG A 435 -2.02 -30.69 -6.45
CA ARG A 435 -3.37 -30.11 -6.49
C ARG A 435 -4.11 -30.24 -5.16
N HIS A 436 -3.82 -31.28 -4.41
CA HIS A 436 -4.45 -31.54 -3.12
C HIS A 436 -3.43 -32.04 -2.13
N LEU A 437 -3.39 -31.43 -0.96
CA LEU A 437 -2.63 -31.90 0.20
C LEU A 437 -3.61 -32.41 1.26
N PRO A 438 -3.27 -33.49 2.02
CA PRO A 438 -4.17 -34.06 3.00
C PRO A 438 -4.27 -33.24 4.28
N MET A 439 -5.41 -33.35 4.97
CA MET A 439 -5.66 -32.89 6.36
C MET A 439 -5.15 -31.48 6.67
N PHE A 440 -4.18 -31.36 7.60
CA PHE A 440 -3.67 -30.07 8.10
C PHE A 440 -2.99 -29.20 7.03
N PHE A 441 -2.63 -29.77 5.90
CA PHE A 441 -1.97 -29.05 4.81
C PHE A 441 -2.91 -28.68 3.65
N SER A 442 -4.20 -29.06 3.71
CA SER A 442 -5.18 -28.79 2.65
C SER A 442 -5.30 -27.32 2.29
N GLY A 443 -5.24 -26.41 3.27
CA GLY A 443 -5.30 -24.97 3.07
C GLY A 443 -4.15 -24.40 2.22
N LEU A 444 -3.03 -25.11 2.05
CA LEU A 444 -1.95 -24.68 1.18
C LEU A 444 -2.29 -24.81 -0.32
N THR A 445 -3.20 -25.74 -0.66
CA THR A 445 -3.67 -26.00 -2.01
C THR A 445 -5.09 -25.51 -2.27
N GLU A 446 -5.71 -24.83 -1.30
CA GLU A 446 -7.01 -24.23 -1.47
C GLU A 446 -6.95 -23.02 -2.42
N GLY A 447 -7.59 -23.18 -3.59
CA GLY A 447 -7.64 -22.13 -4.63
C GLY A 447 -6.41 -21.97 -5.52
N ARG A 448 -5.36 -22.79 -5.35
CA ARG A 448 -4.21 -22.89 -6.26
C ARG A 448 -3.50 -24.23 -6.11
N SER A 449 -2.91 -24.72 -7.19
CA SER A 449 -1.95 -25.81 -7.13
C SER A 449 -0.57 -25.31 -6.67
N LEU A 450 0.23 -26.18 -6.07
CA LEU A 450 1.62 -25.87 -5.74
C LEU A 450 2.58 -26.61 -6.68
N PRO A 451 3.69 -26.00 -7.10
CA PRO A 451 4.71 -26.74 -7.85
C PRO A 451 5.37 -27.78 -6.94
N ALA A 452 5.74 -28.89 -7.52
CA ALA A 452 6.52 -29.91 -6.84
C ALA A 452 7.92 -29.39 -6.52
N VAL A 453 8.48 -29.80 -5.39
CA VAL A 453 9.91 -29.62 -5.07
C VAL A 453 10.71 -30.47 -6.03
N ALA A 454 11.72 -29.90 -6.65
CA ALA A 454 12.55 -30.59 -7.62
C ALA A 454 13.29 -31.79 -7.00
N ALA A 455 13.32 -32.91 -7.71
CA ALA A 455 14.04 -34.11 -7.27
C ALA A 455 15.55 -33.86 -7.15
N THR A 456 16.11 -33.07 -8.07
CA THR A 456 17.49 -32.63 -8.07
C THR A 456 17.51 -31.11 -8.05
N PRO A 457 17.92 -30.47 -6.94
CA PRO A 457 18.02 -29.01 -6.86
C PRO A 457 19.11 -28.45 -7.76
N LEU A 458 19.04 -27.15 -8.08
CA LEU A 458 19.99 -26.50 -8.97
C LEU A 458 21.44 -26.66 -8.51
N ARG A 459 21.69 -26.52 -7.21
CA ARG A 459 23.05 -26.67 -6.60
C ARG A 459 23.74 -27.99 -6.87
N ASP A 460 22.97 -29.04 -7.21
CA ASP A 460 23.49 -30.36 -7.55
C ASP A 460 23.67 -30.54 -9.05
N LYS A 461 23.09 -29.65 -9.86
CA LYS A 461 23.13 -29.68 -11.32
C LYS A 461 24.21 -28.78 -11.90
N VAL A 462 24.46 -27.63 -11.24
CA VAL A 462 25.41 -26.64 -11.73
C VAL A 462 26.60 -26.52 -10.79
N GLY A 463 27.73 -26.17 -11.35
CA GLY A 463 28.96 -25.94 -10.61
C GLY A 463 29.65 -24.66 -11.09
N HIS A 464 30.98 -24.70 -11.13
CA HIS A 464 31.80 -23.65 -11.69
C HIS A 464 31.82 -23.82 -13.23
N GLN A 465 31.27 -22.86 -13.95
CA GLN A 465 31.27 -22.82 -15.42
C GLN A 465 32.29 -21.79 -15.87
N VAL A 466 33.25 -22.24 -16.66
CA VAL A 466 34.28 -21.39 -17.26
C VAL A 466 33.98 -21.29 -18.76
N PRO A 467 33.96 -20.10 -19.39
CA PRO A 467 33.74 -19.92 -20.80
C PRO A 467 34.95 -20.40 -21.62
N GLU A 468 34.74 -20.68 -22.89
CA GLU A 468 35.83 -20.89 -23.84
C GLU A 468 36.60 -19.58 -24.03
N GLY A 469 37.88 -19.56 -23.69
CA GLY A 469 38.74 -18.38 -23.75
C GLY A 469 38.75 -17.52 -22.45
N LYS A 470 39.12 -16.25 -22.58
CA LYS A 470 39.22 -15.34 -21.44
C LYS A 470 37.81 -14.90 -21.00
N ALA A 471 37.46 -15.16 -19.75
CA ALA A 471 36.21 -14.69 -19.17
C ALA A 471 36.10 -13.15 -19.21
N LYS A 472 34.96 -12.62 -19.63
CA LYS A 472 34.65 -11.19 -19.62
C LYS A 472 34.47 -10.65 -18.18
N ALA A 473 33.86 -11.44 -17.31
CA ALA A 473 33.72 -11.18 -15.88
C ALA A 473 33.38 -12.47 -15.12
N LYS A 474 33.59 -12.45 -13.81
CA LYS A 474 33.20 -13.55 -12.90
C LYS A 474 31.91 -13.23 -12.18
N VAL A 475 30.91 -14.07 -12.34
CA VAL A 475 29.55 -13.91 -11.82
C VAL A 475 29.26 -14.93 -10.73
N GLY A 476 28.87 -14.46 -9.55
CA GLY A 476 28.30 -15.30 -8.52
C GLY A 476 26.79 -15.44 -8.69
N PHE A 477 26.30 -16.64 -8.83
CA PHE A 477 24.88 -16.89 -9.03
C PHE A 477 24.16 -17.12 -7.69
N PHE A 478 23.22 -16.23 -7.34
CA PHE A 478 22.36 -16.36 -6.18
C PHE A 478 21.02 -16.99 -6.58
N ALA A 479 20.85 -18.28 -6.33
CA ALA A 479 19.67 -19.02 -6.76
C ALA A 479 18.41 -18.65 -5.96
N GLY A 480 18.57 -18.36 -4.64
CA GLY A 480 17.44 -18.27 -3.72
C GLY A 480 16.76 -19.64 -3.52
N CYS A 481 15.81 -19.70 -2.58
CA CYS A 481 15.18 -20.98 -2.24
C CYS A 481 14.28 -21.56 -3.35
N LEU A 482 13.54 -20.72 -4.08
CA LEU A 482 12.65 -21.17 -5.15
C LEU A 482 13.42 -21.57 -6.41
N GLY A 483 14.41 -20.78 -6.82
CA GLY A 483 15.24 -21.09 -7.99
C GLY A 483 16.13 -22.32 -7.76
N ASP A 484 16.51 -22.58 -6.51
CA ASP A 484 17.33 -23.76 -6.19
C ASP A 484 16.49 -25.05 -6.10
N PHE A 485 15.39 -25.02 -5.34
CA PHE A 485 14.68 -26.24 -4.95
C PHE A 485 13.35 -26.47 -5.68
N VAL A 486 12.79 -25.47 -6.38
CA VAL A 486 11.48 -25.58 -7.03
C VAL A 486 11.59 -25.44 -8.55
N TYR A 487 12.41 -24.48 -9.01
CA TYR A 487 12.56 -24.16 -10.43
C TYR A 487 14.04 -24.19 -10.88
N PRO A 488 14.75 -25.32 -10.71
CA PRO A 488 16.15 -25.40 -11.12
C PRO A 488 16.37 -25.13 -12.61
N GLU A 489 15.38 -25.39 -13.47
CA GLU A 489 15.42 -25.11 -14.91
C GLU A 489 15.65 -23.62 -15.23
N GLN A 490 15.18 -22.73 -14.39
CA GLN A 490 15.44 -21.28 -14.54
C GLN A 490 16.92 -20.96 -14.35
N GLY A 491 17.54 -21.60 -13.36
CA GLY A 491 18.97 -21.44 -13.07
C GLY A 491 19.82 -22.04 -14.20
N GLU A 492 19.48 -23.24 -14.69
CA GLU A 492 20.16 -23.87 -15.84
C GLU A 492 20.08 -22.98 -17.09
N ALA A 493 18.90 -22.40 -17.34
CA ALA A 493 18.70 -21.43 -18.43
C ALA A 493 19.59 -20.18 -18.27
N ALA A 494 19.67 -19.62 -17.06
CA ALA A 494 20.54 -18.48 -16.80
C ALA A 494 22.03 -18.82 -17.03
N TYR A 495 22.47 -19.99 -16.58
CA TYR A 495 23.83 -20.48 -16.83
C TYR A 495 24.14 -20.57 -18.33
N LYS A 496 23.20 -21.11 -19.13
CA LYS A 496 23.37 -21.18 -20.59
C LYS A 496 23.54 -19.79 -21.22
N VAL A 497 22.68 -18.82 -20.82
CA VAL A 497 22.74 -17.44 -21.34
C VAL A 497 24.06 -16.77 -20.93
N LEU A 498 24.42 -16.83 -19.62
CA LEU A 498 25.65 -16.22 -19.10
C LEU A 498 26.91 -16.84 -19.73
N GLY A 499 26.91 -18.16 -19.96
CA GLY A 499 27.99 -18.85 -20.65
C GLY A 499 28.18 -18.36 -22.10
N LYS A 500 27.06 -18.21 -22.83
CA LYS A 500 27.09 -17.65 -24.19
C LYS A 500 27.53 -16.18 -24.24
N MET A 501 27.37 -15.44 -23.13
CA MET A 501 27.92 -14.09 -22.98
C MET A 501 29.43 -14.08 -22.69
N GLY A 502 30.05 -15.24 -22.48
CA GLY A 502 31.46 -15.36 -22.09
C GLY A 502 31.75 -15.03 -20.62
N MET A 503 30.79 -15.26 -19.75
CA MET A 503 30.95 -15.05 -18.32
C MET A 503 31.44 -16.33 -17.61
N GLU A 504 32.34 -16.17 -16.66
CA GLU A 504 32.66 -17.23 -15.68
C GLU A 504 31.55 -17.22 -14.62
N VAL A 505 30.88 -18.35 -14.42
CA VAL A 505 29.75 -18.44 -13.47
C VAL A 505 30.07 -19.40 -12.35
N VAL A 506 29.98 -18.92 -11.11
CA VAL A 506 30.18 -19.74 -9.91
C VAL A 506 28.90 -19.80 -9.09
N PHE A 507 28.68 -20.99 -8.51
CA PHE A 507 27.59 -21.23 -7.55
C PHE A 507 28.19 -21.39 -6.16
N PRO A 508 28.14 -20.34 -5.31
CA PRO A 508 28.62 -20.49 -3.93
C PRO A 508 27.77 -21.51 -3.18
N GLN A 509 28.30 -22.71 -2.92
CA GLN A 509 27.56 -23.82 -2.30
C GLN A 509 27.09 -23.51 -0.89
N GLU A 510 27.71 -22.52 -0.25
CA GLU A 510 27.39 -22.08 1.11
C GLU A 510 26.29 -21.01 1.15
N GLN A 511 25.73 -20.58 0.03
CA GLN A 511 24.61 -19.67 0.00
C GLN A 511 23.37 -20.25 0.69
N SER A 512 22.54 -19.39 1.26
CA SER A 512 21.31 -19.73 1.96
C SER A 512 20.16 -18.83 1.51
N CYS A 513 18.99 -18.92 2.18
CA CYS A 513 17.88 -18.03 1.91
C CYS A 513 18.30 -16.54 2.06
N CYS A 514 17.74 -15.65 1.24
CA CYS A 514 17.99 -14.20 1.37
C CYS A 514 17.48 -13.57 2.68
N GLY A 515 16.60 -14.27 3.42
CA GLY A 515 16.10 -13.82 4.72
C GLY A 515 14.78 -13.05 4.68
N ILE A 516 14.23 -12.74 3.50
CA ILE A 516 12.98 -11.96 3.40
C ILE A 516 11.81 -12.58 4.17
N PRO A 517 11.60 -13.92 4.21
CA PRO A 517 10.49 -14.49 4.98
C PRO A 517 10.57 -14.13 6.47
N ALA A 518 11.78 -14.16 7.06
CA ALA A 518 11.96 -13.83 8.46
C ALA A 518 11.72 -12.34 8.74
N SER A 519 12.29 -11.44 7.93
CA SER A 519 12.07 -10.00 8.06
C SER A 519 10.58 -9.65 7.92
N GLN A 520 9.89 -10.24 6.94
CA GLN A 520 8.46 -10.02 6.73
C GLN A 520 7.58 -10.59 7.84
N MET A 521 8.05 -11.57 8.58
CA MET A 521 7.35 -12.14 9.72
C MET A 521 7.67 -11.43 11.05
N GLY A 522 8.49 -10.38 11.03
CA GLY A 522 8.84 -9.59 12.20
C GLY A 522 10.04 -10.12 13.01
N ALA A 523 10.88 -10.98 12.41
CA ALA A 523 12.09 -11.55 13.00
C ALA A 523 13.37 -11.08 12.26
N PRO A 524 13.73 -9.78 12.31
CA PRO A 524 14.87 -9.24 11.57
C PRO A 524 16.22 -9.83 12.01
N GLU A 525 16.36 -10.29 13.25
CA GLU A 525 17.57 -10.93 13.78
C GLU A 525 17.91 -12.23 13.03
N VAL A 526 16.91 -12.95 12.55
CA VAL A 526 17.09 -14.12 11.68
C VAL A 526 17.61 -13.68 10.30
N SER A 527 17.07 -12.60 9.75
CA SER A 527 17.53 -12.04 8.48
C SER A 527 18.98 -11.54 8.55
N VAL A 528 19.39 -10.94 9.67
CA VAL A 528 20.79 -10.55 9.93
C VAL A 528 21.74 -11.78 9.88
N LYS A 529 21.37 -12.89 10.53
CA LYS A 529 22.16 -14.12 10.48
C LYS A 529 22.32 -14.66 9.05
N LEU A 530 21.22 -14.68 8.29
CA LEU A 530 21.24 -15.14 6.90
C LEU A 530 22.03 -14.19 6.00
N ALA A 531 21.97 -12.88 6.23
CA ALA A 531 22.76 -11.89 5.51
C ALA A 531 24.27 -12.17 5.73
N LYS A 532 24.71 -12.35 6.96
CA LYS A 532 26.11 -12.67 7.29
C LYS A 532 26.56 -13.97 6.60
N GLN A 533 25.76 -15.04 6.65
CA GLN A 533 26.07 -16.31 5.98
C GLN A 533 26.24 -16.14 4.45
N ASN A 534 25.38 -15.36 3.81
CA ASN A 534 25.46 -15.12 2.38
C ASN A 534 26.68 -14.24 2.01
N LEU A 535 26.95 -13.19 2.78
CA LEU A 535 28.14 -12.37 2.57
C LEU A 535 29.43 -13.21 2.62
N GLU A 536 29.58 -14.05 3.64
CA GLU A 536 30.74 -14.96 3.77
C GLU A 536 30.86 -15.94 2.59
N ALA A 537 29.73 -16.47 2.12
CA ALA A 537 29.72 -17.42 1.01
C ALA A 537 30.20 -16.78 -0.30
N PHE A 538 29.78 -15.56 -0.60
CA PHE A 538 30.12 -14.88 -1.86
C PHE A 538 31.49 -14.19 -1.83
N GLU A 539 31.96 -13.74 -0.67
CA GLU A 539 33.29 -13.14 -0.52
C GLU A 539 34.42 -14.14 -0.85
N LYS A 540 34.23 -15.42 -0.52
CA LYS A 540 35.19 -16.48 -0.86
C LYS A 540 35.44 -16.61 -2.35
N GLU A 541 34.42 -16.36 -3.15
CA GLU A 541 34.45 -16.55 -4.61
C GLU A 541 35.06 -15.38 -5.39
N LYS A 542 35.26 -14.20 -4.77
CA LYS A 542 35.85 -13.00 -5.36
C LYS A 542 35.21 -12.61 -6.69
N VAL A 543 33.87 -12.57 -6.72
CA VAL A 543 33.09 -12.28 -7.94
C VAL A 543 33.03 -10.78 -8.25
N ASP A 544 32.86 -10.44 -9.55
CA ASP A 544 32.63 -9.07 -10.02
C ASP A 544 31.18 -8.66 -9.88
N TYR A 545 30.26 -9.58 -10.16
CA TYR A 545 28.81 -9.39 -10.06
C TYR A 545 28.15 -10.52 -9.28
N VAL A 546 27.01 -10.19 -8.66
CA VAL A 546 26.11 -11.17 -8.04
C VAL A 546 24.77 -11.08 -8.75
N ILE A 547 24.34 -12.17 -9.40
CA ILE A 547 23.12 -12.22 -10.20
C ILE A 547 22.09 -13.13 -9.55
N SER A 548 20.83 -12.70 -9.54
CA SER A 548 19.71 -13.54 -9.16
C SER A 548 18.54 -13.39 -10.11
N LEU A 549 17.79 -14.48 -10.31
CA LEU A 549 16.53 -14.53 -11.06
C LEU A 549 15.32 -14.07 -10.23
N CYS A 550 15.49 -13.85 -8.93
CA CYS A 550 14.42 -13.47 -8.04
C CYS A 550 14.58 -11.99 -7.65
N PRO A 551 13.72 -11.08 -8.14
CA PRO A 551 13.84 -9.65 -7.83
C PRO A 551 13.66 -9.36 -6.33
N THR A 552 12.88 -10.16 -5.62
CA THR A 552 12.79 -10.06 -4.16
C THR A 552 14.14 -10.38 -3.49
N CYS A 553 14.86 -11.39 -3.99
CA CYS A 553 16.21 -11.66 -3.50
C CYS A 553 17.18 -10.52 -3.85
N VAL A 554 17.14 -10.01 -5.09
CA VAL A 554 17.97 -8.87 -5.52
C VAL A 554 17.74 -7.65 -4.62
N GLU A 555 16.50 -7.28 -4.37
CA GLU A 555 16.15 -6.18 -3.46
C GLU A 555 16.75 -6.39 -2.05
N VAL A 556 16.60 -7.59 -1.50
CA VAL A 556 17.11 -7.92 -0.16
C VAL A 556 18.63 -7.84 -0.12
N LEU A 557 19.31 -8.46 -1.07
CA LEU A 557 20.78 -8.45 -1.16
C LEU A 557 21.34 -7.04 -1.35
N LYS A 558 20.63 -6.20 -2.11
CA LYS A 558 21.08 -4.86 -2.48
C LYS A 558 20.76 -3.80 -1.42
N HIS A 559 19.58 -3.88 -0.80
CA HIS A 559 19.09 -2.84 0.09
C HIS A 559 18.97 -3.30 1.55
N HIS A 560 18.35 -4.46 1.80
CA HIS A 560 18.09 -4.88 3.17
C HIS A 560 19.35 -5.37 3.89
N PHE A 561 20.32 -5.99 3.20
CA PHE A 561 21.59 -6.38 3.84
C PHE A 561 22.33 -5.17 4.35
N VAL A 562 22.37 -4.08 3.58
CA VAL A 562 22.99 -2.82 4.01
C VAL A 562 22.24 -2.24 5.20
N GLU A 563 20.92 -2.19 5.15
CA GLU A 563 20.10 -1.65 6.24
C GLU A 563 20.20 -2.46 7.53
N HIS A 564 20.18 -3.79 7.42
CA HIS A 564 20.29 -4.69 8.58
C HIS A 564 21.67 -4.67 9.25
N LEU A 565 22.71 -4.31 8.52
CA LEU A 565 24.10 -4.36 8.99
C LEU A 565 24.74 -2.97 9.16
N LYS A 566 23.97 -1.89 8.96
CA LYS A 566 24.46 -0.49 9.01
C LYS A 566 25.10 -0.10 10.36
N ASP A 567 24.60 -0.69 11.45
CA ASP A 567 25.03 -0.39 12.82
C ASP A 567 26.10 -1.37 13.33
N ASP A 568 26.51 -2.35 12.52
CA ASP A 568 27.57 -3.32 12.85
C ASP A 568 28.87 -2.91 12.12
N PRO A 569 29.86 -2.32 12.82
CA PRO A 569 31.08 -1.81 12.19
C PRO A 569 31.89 -2.88 11.42
N ALA A 570 31.80 -4.15 11.85
CA ALA A 570 32.50 -5.25 11.20
C ALA A 570 31.86 -5.67 9.88
N TRP A 571 30.57 -5.39 9.70
CA TRP A 571 29.78 -5.89 8.57
C TRP A 571 29.30 -4.80 7.62
N LYS A 572 29.14 -3.56 8.07
CA LYS A 572 28.65 -2.43 7.25
C LYS A 572 29.38 -2.32 5.92
N GLY A 573 30.69 -2.14 5.93
CA GLY A 573 31.48 -1.98 4.71
C GLY A 573 31.50 -3.21 3.81
N ARG A 574 31.36 -4.42 4.40
CA ARG A 574 31.23 -5.69 3.65
C ARG A 574 29.88 -5.75 2.93
N ALA A 575 28.79 -5.38 3.60
CA ALA A 575 27.45 -5.35 3.02
C ALA A 575 27.35 -4.31 1.89
N GLU A 576 27.91 -3.11 2.07
CA GLU A 576 27.94 -2.07 1.03
C GLU A 576 28.71 -2.53 -0.22
N LYS A 577 29.91 -3.12 -0.05
CA LYS A 577 30.70 -3.67 -1.16
C LYS A 577 29.98 -4.81 -1.90
N PHE A 578 29.31 -5.68 -1.17
CA PHE A 578 28.53 -6.76 -1.74
C PHE A 578 27.32 -6.23 -2.52
N ALA A 579 26.55 -5.33 -1.92
CA ALA A 579 25.36 -4.72 -2.51
C ALA A 579 25.65 -4.01 -3.84
N ALA A 580 26.81 -3.37 -3.96
CA ALA A 580 27.26 -2.71 -5.18
C ALA A 580 27.47 -3.68 -6.37
N LYS A 581 27.68 -4.97 -6.11
CA LYS A 581 27.85 -6.02 -7.13
C LYS A 581 26.53 -6.67 -7.52
N VAL A 582 25.45 -6.48 -6.76
CA VAL A 582 24.17 -7.16 -6.95
C VAL A 582 23.38 -6.54 -8.09
N VAL A 583 22.96 -7.35 -9.05
CA VAL A 583 22.14 -6.95 -10.19
C VAL A 583 21.14 -8.05 -10.54
N ASP A 584 19.96 -7.67 -11.05
CA ASP A 584 19.00 -8.62 -11.58
C ASP A 584 19.47 -9.16 -12.96
N PHE A 585 18.97 -10.34 -13.29
CA PHE A 585 19.37 -11.03 -14.53
C PHE A 585 19.02 -10.24 -15.80
N ALA A 586 17.80 -9.68 -15.87
CA ALA A 586 17.35 -9.00 -17.09
C ALA A 586 18.18 -7.73 -17.36
N SER A 587 18.42 -6.89 -16.35
CA SER A 587 19.26 -5.71 -16.46
C SER A 587 20.71 -6.09 -16.83
N PHE A 588 21.24 -7.18 -16.24
CA PHE A 588 22.58 -7.62 -16.57
C PHE A 588 22.70 -8.07 -18.03
N VAL A 589 21.77 -8.89 -18.52
CA VAL A 589 21.76 -9.38 -19.91
C VAL A 589 21.50 -8.24 -20.89
N ALA A 590 20.57 -7.32 -20.60
CA ALA A 590 20.32 -6.14 -21.44
C ALA A 590 21.58 -5.28 -21.62
N LYS A 591 22.35 -5.11 -20.53
CA LYS A 591 23.58 -4.29 -20.54
C LYS A 591 24.78 -4.98 -21.18
N HIS A 592 25.01 -6.26 -20.88
CA HIS A 592 26.25 -6.98 -21.23
C HIS A 592 26.07 -8.03 -22.32
N GLY A 593 24.84 -8.36 -22.71
CA GLY A 593 24.49 -9.36 -23.71
C GLY A 593 24.14 -8.80 -25.10
N GLN A 594 24.70 -7.64 -25.46
CA GLN A 594 24.40 -6.95 -26.73
C GLN A 594 24.74 -7.79 -27.98
N GLU A 595 25.77 -8.62 -27.86
CA GLU A 595 26.28 -9.49 -28.95
C GLU A 595 25.45 -10.78 -29.12
N LEU A 596 24.57 -11.10 -28.18
CA LEU A 596 23.75 -12.30 -28.23
C LEU A 596 22.82 -12.26 -29.44
N LYS A 597 22.80 -13.38 -30.17
CA LYS A 597 21.90 -13.60 -31.32
C LYS A 597 20.84 -14.61 -30.90
N TYR A 598 19.61 -14.35 -31.32
CA TYR A 598 18.48 -15.20 -31.00
C TYR A 598 17.80 -15.71 -32.26
N ASP A 599 17.27 -16.92 -32.22
CA ASP A 599 16.24 -17.37 -33.12
C ASP A 599 14.89 -16.80 -32.69
N ARG A 600 13.99 -16.59 -33.65
CA ARG A 600 12.72 -15.95 -33.35
C ARG A 600 11.85 -16.84 -32.45
N ILE A 601 11.33 -16.28 -31.38
CA ILE A 601 10.28 -16.89 -30.55
C ILE A 601 8.95 -16.76 -31.30
N ASN A 602 8.49 -17.84 -31.92
CA ASN A 602 7.26 -17.88 -32.75
C ASN A 602 6.01 -18.06 -31.89
N THR A 603 5.88 -17.33 -30.76
CA THR A 603 4.79 -17.47 -29.84
C THR A 603 4.39 -16.07 -29.33
N SER A 604 3.07 -15.83 -29.16
CA SER A 604 2.60 -14.61 -28.51
C SER A 604 2.79 -14.72 -27.01
N VAL A 605 3.36 -13.67 -26.42
CA VAL A 605 3.76 -13.63 -25.01
C VAL A 605 3.12 -12.44 -24.32
N THR A 606 2.51 -12.64 -23.15
CA THR A 606 2.15 -11.53 -22.27
C THR A 606 3.11 -11.46 -21.09
N TYR A 607 3.45 -10.23 -20.64
CA TYR A 607 4.43 -10.05 -19.57
C TYR A 607 3.78 -9.60 -18.26
N HIS A 608 4.15 -10.26 -17.15
CA HIS A 608 3.75 -9.86 -15.80
C HIS A 608 4.90 -9.12 -15.10
N ASP A 609 4.72 -7.81 -14.89
CA ASP A 609 5.64 -7.01 -14.05
C ASP A 609 5.55 -7.45 -12.59
N SER A 610 6.57 -8.12 -12.09
CA SER A 610 6.63 -8.42 -10.67
C SER A 610 6.80 -7.13 -9.86
N CYS A 611 6.11 -7.04 -8.71
CA CYS A 611 6.08 -5.82 -7.91
C CYS A 611 7.48 -5.38 -7.44
N HIS A 612 8.33 -6.30 -7.02
CA HIS A 612 9.72 -6.01 -6.61
C HIS A 612 10.59 -5.59 -7.80
N MET A 613 10.44 -6.23 -8.96
CA MET A 613 11.18 -5.86 -10.17
C MET A 613 10.91 -4.41 -10.58
N LYS A 614 9.62 -4.10 -10.77
CA LYS A 614 9.20 -2.79 -11.26
C LYS A 614 9.34 -1.69 -10.22
N ARG A 615 8.91 -1.92 -8.95
CA ARG A 615 8.80 -0.85 -7.96
C ARG A 615 9.98 -0.74 -7.02
N ALA A 616 10.58 -1.86 -6.60
CA ALA A 616 11.74 -1.81 -5.74
C ALA A 616 13.05 -1.61 -6.51
N LEU A 617 13.17 -2.24 -7.70
CA LEU A 617 14.39 -2.19 -8.51
C LEU A 617 14.31 -1.18 -9.67
N GLY A 618 13.11 -0.72 -10.06
CA GLY A 618 12.90 0.19 -11.19
C GLY A 618 13.06 -0.47 -12.57
N VAL A 619 13.09 -1.80 -12.62
CA VAL A 619 13.34 -2.59 -13.83
C VAL A 619 12.02 -3.06 -14.41
N TRP A 620 11.71 -2.68 -15.64
CA TRP A 620 10.47 -3.05 -16.35
C TRP A 620 10.59 -2.95 -17.88
N LYS A 621 11.54 -2.17 -18.37
CA LYS A 621 11.80 -2.03 -19.81
C LYS A 621 12.69 -3.17 -20.30
N GLU A 622 13.73 -3.49 -19.57
CA GLU A 622 14.78 -4.43 -19.92
C GLU A 622 14.24 -5.83 -20.27
N PRO A 623 13.29 -6.43 -19.51
CA PRO A 623 12.71 -7.71 -19.91
C PRO A 623 11.96 -7.63 -21.24
N ARG A 624 11.25 -6.52 -21.50
CA ARG A 624 10.52 -6.32 -22.76
C ARG A 624 11.46 -6.15 -23.94
N GLU A 625 12.53 -5.37 -23.78
CA GLU A 625 13.59 -5.19 -24.78
C GLU A 625 14.27 -6.53 -25.12
N LEU A 626 14.51 -7.38 -24.11
CA LEU A 626 15.08 -8.70 -24.32
C LEU A 626 14.13 -9.64 -25.04
N LEU A 627 12.85 -9.64 -24.71
CA LEU A 627 11.82 -10.43 -25.38
C LEU A 627 11.62 -9.98 -26.83
N ASP A 628 11.60 -8.67 -27.09
CA ASP A 628 11.52 -8.11 -28.44
C ASP A 628 12.75 -8.49 -29.26
N LYS A 629 13.95 -8.36 -28.69
CA LYS A 629 15.20 -8.78 -29.33
C LYS A 629 15.22 -10.29 -29.67
N ALA A 630 14.60 -11.11 -28.86
CA ALA A 630 14.39 -12.53 -29.09
C ALA A 630 13.22 -12.83 -30.05
N GLY A 631 12.58 -11.81 -30.62
CA GLY A 631 11.52 -11.89 -31.61
C GLY A 631 10.17 -12.39 -31.08
N ALA A 632 9.91 -12.25 -29.79
CA ALA A 632 8.61 -12.57 -29.21
C ALA A 632 7.54 -11.56 -29.64
N ASN A 633 6.32 -12.05 -29.93
CA ASN A 633 5.17 -11.18 -30.16
C ASN A 633 4.56 -10.79 -28.81
N LEU A 634 4.93 -9.62 -28.28
CA LEU A 634 4.49 -9.15 -26.97
C LEU A 634 3.08 -8.58 -27.03
N ILE A 635 2.14 -9.15 -26.26
CA ILE A 635 0.76 -8.69 -26.07
C ILE A 635 0.61 -8.26 -24.61
N GLU A 636 0.53 -6.96 -24.36
CA GLU A 636 0.41 -6.46 -22.98
C GLU A 636 -0.98 -6.77 -22.39
N MET A 637 -1.01 -7.43 -21.25
CA MET A 637 -2.25 -7.65 -20.49
C MET A 637 -2.70 -6.39 -19.75
N LYS A 638 -3.98 -6.23 -19.57
CA LYS A 638 -4.52 -5.21 -18.68
C LYS A 638 -3.99 -5.43 -17.25
N GLY A 639 -3.50 -4.38 -16.59
CA GLY A 639 -2.95 -4.47 -15.25
C GLY A 639 -1.72 -5.39 -15.15
N CYS A 640 -0.83 -5.35 -16.14
CA CYS A 640 0.42 -6.12 -16.15
C CYS A 640 1.23 -5.94 -14.86
N ASP A 641 1.21 -4.72 -14.27
CA ASP A 641 1.89 -4.34 -13.04
C ASP A 641 1.08 -4.56 -11.74
N GLU A 642 -0.15 -5.07 -11.82
CA GLU A 642 -0.92 -5.45 -10.64
C GLU A 642 -0.35 -6.70 -10.00
N CYS A 643 -0.34 -6.74 -8.66
CA CYS A 643 0.23 -7.86 -7.91
C CYS A 643 -0.47 -9.19 -8.24
N CYS A 644 0.30 -10.28 -8.26
CA CYS A 644 -0.23 -11.64 -8.44
C CYS A 644 -0.90 -12.22 -7.17
N GLY A 645 -0.80 -11.54 -6.02
CA GLY A 645 -1.36 -11.99 -4.75
C GLY A 645 -0.45 -12.89 -3.92
N PHE A 646 0.76 -13.24 -4.36
CA PHE A 646 1.65 -14.16 -3.64
C PHE A 646 2.07 -13.66 -2.26
N GLY A 647 2.83 -12.57 -2.17
CA GLY A 647 3.31 -12.00 -0.91
C GLY A 647 4.03 -12.97 0.05
N GLY A 648 4.59 -14.06 -0.46
CA GLY A 648 5.27 -15.10 0.36
C GLY A 648 4.30 -15.75 1.37
N SER A 649 4.58 -15.60 2.67
CA SER A 649 3.70 -16.15 3.75
C SER A 649 2.29 -15.54 3.76
N TYR A 650 2.08 -14.41 3.09
CA TYR A 650 0.76 -13.78 2.97
C TYR A 650 -0.24 -14.71 2.27
N SER A 651 0.18 -15.38 1.20
CA SER A 651 -0.68 -16.30 0.44
C SER A 651 -1.14 -17.53 1.24
N ILE A 652 -0.56 -17.75 2.42
CA ILE A 652 -0.99 -18.79 3.37
C ILE A 652 -1.84 -18.17 4.48
N LYS A 653 -1.38 -17.05 5.05
CA LYS A 653 -2.06 -16.39 6.17
C LYS A 653 -3.38 -15.74 5.76
N MET A 654 -3.44 -15.18 4.55
CA MET A 654 -4.58 -14.47 3.96
C MET A 654 -4.96 -15.14 2.62
N ALA A 655 -5.16 -16.45 2.65
CA ALA A 655 -5.38 -17.27 1.46
C ALA A 655 -6.56 -16.78 0.60
N ASP A 656 -7.69 -16.43 1.23
CA ASP A 656 -8.90 -15.97 0.53
C ASP A 656 -8.67 -14.68 -0.24
N ILE A 657 -8.01 -13.68 0.38
CA ILE A 657 -7.67 -12.41 -0.30
C ILE A 657 -6.62 -12.65 -1.39
N SER A 658 -5.61 -13.48 -1.10
CA SER A 658 -4.58 -13.87 -2.08
C SER A 658 -5.19 -14.50 -3.33
N LYS A 659 -6.16 -15.41 -3.13
CA LYS A 659 -6.92 -16.06 -4.20
C LYS A 659 -7.71 -15.02 -5.02
N ALA A 660 -8.46 -14.14 -4.36
CA ALA A 660 -9.26 -13.11 -5.05
C ALA A 660 -8.38 -12.19 -5.94
N ILE A 661 -7.19 -11.82 -5.45
CA ILE A 661 -6.22 -11.05 -6.24
C ILE A 661 -5.68 -11.87 -7.41
N LEU A 662 -5.38 -13.15 -7.19
CA LEU A 662 -4.89 -14.07 -8.23
C LEU A 662 -5.95 -14.29 -9.31
N ASP A 663 -7.21 -14.49 -8.93
CA ASP A 663 -8.32 -14.71 -9.88
C ASP A 663 -8.47 -13.53 -10.85
N LYS A 664 -8.37 -12.28 -10.34
CA LYS A 664 -8.35 -11.08 -11.19
C LYS A 664 -7.15 -11.08 -12.15
N LYS A 665 -5.95 -11.46 -11.65
CA LYS A 665 -4.74 -11.53 -12.48
C LYS A 665 -4.89 -12.58 -13.60
N ILE A 666 -5.42 -13.75 -13.30
CA ILE A 666 -5.64 -14.82 -14.30
C ILE A 666 -6.66 -14.37 -15.35
N THR A 667 -7.76 -13.74 -14.94
CA THR A 667 -8.74 -13.17 -15.89
C THR A 667 -8.08 -12.18 -16.88
N ASN A 668 -7.18 -11.32 -16.40
CA ASN A 668 -6.47 -10.38 -17.26
C ASN A 668 -5.45 -11.09 -18.20
N ILE A 669 -4.81 -12.15 -17.72
CA ILE A 669 -3.92 -12.99 -18.55
C ILE A 669 -4.73 -13.67 -19.66
N GLU A 670 -5.83 -14.32 -19.35
CA GLU A 670 -6.70 -15.00 -20.31
C GLU A 670 -7.27 -14.01 -21.33
N ALA A 671 -7.71 -12.84 -20.89
CA ALA A 671 -8.25 -11.79 -21.74
C ALA A 671 -7.20 -11.20 -22.73
N SER A 672 -5.88 -11.36 -22.46
CA SER A 672 -4.83 -10.93 -23.38
C SER A 672 -4.78 -11.75 -24.68
N GLY A 673 -5.28 -13.00 -24.65
CA GLY A 673 -5.21 -13.93 -25.76
C GLY A 673 -3.78 -14.42 -26.09
N ALA A 674 -2.80 -14.11 -25.25
CA ALA A 674 -1.43 -14.58 -25.44
C ALA A 674 -1.31 -16.09 -25.19
N GLN A 675 -0.38 -16.73 -25.89
CA GLN A 675 -0.13 -18.17 -25.81
C GLN A 675 0.82 -18.55 -24.67
N MET A 676 1.43 -17.56 -24.01
CA MET A 676 2.39 -17.76 -22.93
C MET A 676 2.46 -16.53 -22.01
N VAL A 677 2.79 -16.76 -20.74
CA VAL A 677 3.10 -15.70 -19.77
C VAL A 677 4.61 -15.68 -19.52
N ALA A 678 5.24 -14.54 -19.71
CA ALA A 678 6.60 -14.28 -19.29
C ALA A 678 6.64 -13.46 -17.98
N LEU A 679 7.68 -13.68 -17.18
CA LEU A 679 7.90 -12.97 -15.92
C LEU A 679 9.34 -13.19 -15.41
N ASP A 680 9.75 -12.40 -14.41
CA ASP A 680 11.11 -12.49 -13.81
C ASP A 680 11.09 -12.80 -12.31
N CYS A 681 10.05 -13.43 -11.79
CA CYS A 681 9.95 -13.75 -10.35
C CYS A 681 9.47 -15.19 -10.11
N PRO A 682 10.28 -16.06 -9.51
CA PRO A 682 9.87 -17.43 -9.19
C PRO A 682 8.63 -17.52 -8.29
N GLY A 683 8.46 -16.55 -7.36
CA GLY A 683 7.26 -16.47 -6.53
C GLY A 683 6.00 -16.13 -7.32
N CYS A 684 6.08 -15.21 -8.28
CA CYS A 684 4.97 -14.93 -9.20
C CYS A 684 4.68 -16.12 -10.13
N LYS A 685 5.72 -16.82 -10.61
CA LYS A 685 5.54 -18.06 -11.38
C LYS A 685 4.76 -19.08 -10.59
N MET A 686 5.14 -19.34 -9.33
CA MET A 686 4.41 -20.27 -8.44
C MET A 686 2.94 -19.89 -8.31
N GLN A 687 2.64 -18.64 -8.07
CA GLN A 687 1.28 -18.17 -7.84
C GLN A 687 0.43 -18.24 -9.12
N ILE A 688 0.94 -17.73 -10.23
CA ILE A 688 0.21 -17.67 -11.50
C ILE A 688 0.06 -19.05 -12.11
N SER A 689 1.13 -19.87 -12.17
CA SER A 689 1.03 -21.25 -12.67
C SER A 689 0.09 -22.10 -11.83
N GLY A 690 0.16 -21.95 -10.49
CA GLY A 690 -0.71 -22.69 -9.59
C GLY A 690 -2.20 -22.33 -9.74
N GLY A 691 -2.49 -21.05 -9.99
CA GLY A 691 -3.86 -20.59 -10.24
C GLY A 691 -4.40 -21.01 -11.61
N LEU A 692 -3.57 -20.95 -12.68
CA LEU A 692 -3.93 -21.46 -14.00
C LEU A 692 -4.21 -22.96 -13.96
N ASP A 693 -3.31 -23.75 -13.35
CA ASP A 693 -3.50 -25.21 -13.20
C ASP A 693 -4.79 -25.55 -12.41
N ASN A 694 -5.07 -24.80 -11.34
CA ASN A 694 -6.30 -24.99 -10.56
C ASN A 694 -7.59 -24.73 -11.37
N LYS A 695 -7.51 -23.84 -12.38
CA LYS A 695 -8.61 -23.57 -13.33
C LYS A 695 -8.61 -24.52 -14.54
N GLY A 696 -7.70 -25.50 -14.60
CA GLY A 696 -7.54 -26.39 -15.73
C GLY A 696 -6.96 -25.73 -16.97
N ASN A 697 -6.37 -24.55 -16.85
CA ASN A 697 -5.73 -23.83 -17.93
C ASN A 697 -4.22 -24.18 -17.99
N ASN A 698 -3.78 -24.73 -19.10
CA ASN A 698 -2.39 -25.19 -19.31
C ASN A 698 -1.49 -24.12 -19.94
N LEU A 699 -1.84 -22.85 -19.85
CA LEU A 699 -1.04 -21.76 -20.40
C LEU A 699 0.38 -21.78 -19.80
N PRO A 700 1.45 -21.87 -20.60
CA PRO A 700 2.80 -21.90 -20.07
C PRO A 700 3.18 -20.59 -19.38
N VAL A 701 3.85 -20.71 -18.23
CA VAL A 701 4.43 -19.57 -17.48
C VAL A 701 5.93 -19.77 -17.40
N LYS A 702 6.70 -18.91 -18.07
CA LYS A 702 8.16 -19.02 -18.16
C LYS A 702 8.86 -17.78 -17.60
N HIS A 703 10.02 -18.00 -17.02
CA HIS A 703 10.93 -16.91 -16.67
C HIS A 703 11.59 -16.38 -17.95
N THR A 704 11.89 -15.07 -18.03
CA THR A 704 12.58 -14.48 -19.18
C THR A 704 13.87 -15.23 -19.50
N ALA A 705 14.63 -15.69 -18.50
CA ALA A 705 15.83 -16.50 -18.70
C ALA A 705 15.57 -17.80 -19.49
N GLU A 706 14.44 -18.47 -19.25
CA GLU A 706 14.06 -19.69 -19.96
C GLU A 706 13.81 -19.40 -21.44
N LEU A 707 13.08 -18.32 -21.72
CA LEU A 707 12.79 -17.91 -23.10
C LEU A 707 14.05 -17.50 -23.89
N LEU A 708 14.93 -16.75 -23.23
CA LEU A 708 16.20 -16.37 -23.85
C LEU A 708 17.11 -17.58 -24.12
N ALA A 709 17.16 -18.53 -23.16
CA ALA A 709 17.96 -19.74 -23.31
C ALA A 709 17.44 -20.68 -24.41
N GLU A 710 16.12 -20.71 -24.62
CA GLU A 710 15.50 -21.47 -25.74
C GLU A 710 15.76 -20.82 -27.10
N ALA A 711 15.74 -19.48 -27.13
CA ALA A 711 15.92 -18.73 -28.38
C ALA A 711 17.39 -18.45 -28.77
N ILE A 712 18.34 -18.59 -27.83
CA ILE A 712 19.73 -18.23 -28.06
C ILE A 712 20.36 -19.19 -29.09
N LYS A 713 21.00 -18.62 -30.13
CA LYS A 713 21.69 -19.40 -31.16
C LYS A 713 22.92 -20.12 -30.60
N GLU A 714 23.18 -21.34 -31.10
CA GLU A 714 24.32 -22.15 -30.71
C GLU A 714 25.70 -21.54 -31.08
#